data_47e36c8c7722bdf72497a5736cdc2c5b
#
_entry.id   47e36c8c7722bdf72497a5736cdc2c5b
#
_cell.length_a   1.000
_cell.length_b   1.000
_cell.length_c   1.000
_cell.angle_alpha   90.00
_cell.angle_beta   90.00
_cell.angle_gamma   90.00
#
_symmetry.space_group_name_H-M   'P 1'
#
loop_
_entity.id
_entity.type
_entity.pdbx_description
1 polymer ?
#
loop_
_entity_poly.entity_id
_entity_poly.type
_entity_poly.pdbx_seq_one_letter_code
_entity_poly.pdbx_strand_id
1 'polypeptide(L)'
;MTEIKISVLIPAFNCVGSLPDCIESIRGQTLPPFEIIVVDDGSTDNTAEIAAKFEGVQLLHRPEQGGAGAARASGARMARGEILAFIDSDCIAPPDWLEKFASKFNDNPKLGAVGGMYRHCNAKSLVSVFEKFEEEFLHHNMASTPHKSTLTGGNLAVRRLVWNEARSGRELIYFKKVASSEDTVVANEIRAVSATYFTTDIFVSHLPKDQFAGFIKRNIRRAKTRMLSNLLRLSRGGDNLFKSFGGFRLFWSAAAIWVMLAVLLAMIIYPKTILVWTTLLIVSAVVHYSLAIPFFRFISSNDLRPCPVRVGPGKNIGLRLLVAGRAACWVIGTLLGIGQYLRMRARYYINIVLSILHFWLPGRISKMFYFVTSKCNARCEFCFNLENVVNWKARQPAELKLNEVQELAKKFGRLPYITFSGGEPFARTDLPDVVKAFYEHAKTMWLTIPTNGALTKRVVDGVFDILTTCPDLFLTIQFSIDSLHEAHDESRKIKGGFDAMLKSAQGLSKLRKYYKNLRIQINTPYDTFNVQDIDKIREFCKENIDFDQQFFYMFREDGTLISDANAHLADDYINFIQDHDLKECRERGRNLWGRAVRALQSVTYVDTKRIKKDKEFIRPCYATQKFVTLYDDGTIAPCEVLATTSLGNIRDYEYDFYKLKKDADFGAY
;
A
#
# COMPACT_ATOMS: atom_id res chain seq x y z
N MET A 1 19.69 31.31 17.81
CA MET A 1 19.04 30.00 17.48
C MET A 1 18.10 30.29 16.33
N THR A 2 18.24 29.59 15.21
CA THR A 2 17.31 29.71 14.08
C THR A 2 15.93 29.25 14.55
N GLU A 3 14.92 30.07 14.36
CA GLU A 3 13.56 29.80 14.75
C GLU A 3 13.04 28.60 13.94
N ILE A 4 12.70 27.48 14.60
CA ILE A 4 12.22 26.27 13.95
C ILE A 4 10.82 26.51 13.38
N LYS A 5 10.63 26.38 12.08
CA LYS A 5 9.34 26.52 11.41
C LYS A 5 8.48 25.27 11.59
N ILE A 6 7.36 25.40 12.29
CA ILE A 6 6.44 24.29 12.58
C ILE A 6 5.15 24.47 11.78
N SER A 7 4.82 23.52 10.88
CA SER A 7 3.52 23.42 10.23
C SER A 7 2.61 22.58 11.10
N VAL A 8 1.42 23.09 11.43
CA VAL A 8 0.39 22.34 12.17
C VAL A 8 -0.63 21.76 11.20
N LEU A 9 -0.88 20.45 11.32
CA LEU A 9 -1.77 19.69 10.46
C LEU A 9 -2.94 19.12 11.26
N ILE A 10 -4.16 19.45 10.85
CA ILE A 10 -5.42 19.07 11.52
C ILE A 10 -6.24 18.21 10.54
N PRO A 11 -6.27 16.86 10.67
CA PRO A 11 -7.21 16.04 9.92
C PRO A 11 -8.62 16.27 10.45
N ALA A 12 -9.58 16.56 9.56
CA ALA A 12 -10.95 16.88 9.88
C ALA A 12 -11.91 15.98 9.11
N PHE A 13 -12.92 15.43 9.80
CA PHE A 13 -14.02 14.69 9.20
C PHE A 13 -15.26 14.77 10.10
N ASN A 14 -16.33 15.41 9.62
CA ASN A 14 -17.59 15.58 10.35
C ASN A 14 -17.36 16.06 11.80
N CYS A 15 -16.65 17.17 11.95
CA CYS A 15 -16.21 17.69 13.25
C CYS A 15 -16.56 19.18 13.46
N VAL A 16 -17.67 19.63 12.87
CA VAL A 16 -18.17 21.01 12.96
C VAL A 16 -18.21 21.58 14.38
N GLY A 17 -18.50 20.74 15.40
CA GLY A 17 -18.62 21.16 16.78
C GLY A 17 -17.30 21.28 17.56
N SER A 18 -16.21 20.67 17.10
CA SER A 18 -14.92 20.66 17.83
C SER A 18 -13.80 21.38 17.09
N LEU A 19 -13.88 21.48 15.79
CA LEU A 19 -12.85 22.07 14.96
C LEU A 19 -12.53 23.54 15.30
N PRO A 20 -13.53 24.41 15.60
CA PRO A 20 -13.26 25.80 15.99
C PRO A 20 -12.33 25.90 17.20
N ASP A 21 -12.64 25.19 18.28
CA ASP A 21 -11.85 25.22 19.52
C ASP A 21 -10.43 24.70 19.29
N CYS A 22 -10.28 23.66 18.44
CA CYS A 22 -8.98 23.14 18.06
C CYS A 22 -8.16 24.21 17.33
N ILE A 23 -8.71 24.86 16.30
CA ILE A 23 -8.02 25.92 15.53
C ILE A 23 -7.63 27.09 16.43
N GLU A 24 -8.55 27.57 17.28
CA GLU A 24 -8.25 28.68 18.20
C GLU A 24 -7.16 28.33 19.19
N SER A 25 -7.10 27.08 19.69
CA SER A 25 -6.03 26.63 20.57
C SER A 25 -4.65 26.65 19.89
N ILE A 26 -4.61 26.46 18.57
CA ILE A 26 -3.36 26.55 17.78
C ILE A 26 -3.00 28.00 17.47
N ARG A 27 -3.98 28.86 17.23
CA ARG A 27 -3.72 30.30 17.03
C ARG A 27 -3.21 30.98 18.28
N GLY A 28 -3.64 30.51 19.47
CA GLY A 28 -3.23 31.02 20.79
C GLY A 28 -1.89 30.46 21.32
N GLN A 29 -1.05 29.84 20.50
CA GLN A 29 0.22 29.30 20.94
C GLN A 29 1.25 30.40 21.27
N THR A 30 2.07 30.20 22.32
CA THR A 30 3.19 31.09 22.69
C THR A 30 4.26 31.13 21.58
N LEU A 31 4.54 30.02 20.95
CA LEU A 31 5.31 29.92 19.71
C LEU A 31 4.32 29.85 18.53
N PRO A 32 4.18 30.93 17.72
CA PRO A 32 3.22 30.92 16.61
C PRO A 32 3.52 29.79 15.59
N PRO A 33 2.48 29.10 15.07
CA PRO A 33 2.69 28.14 14.00
C PRO A 33 3.16 28.87 12.72
N PHE A 34 4.07 28.25 11.98
CA PHE A 34 4.50 28.76 10.67
C PHE A 34 3.34 28.75 9.65
N GLU A 35 2.49 27.75 9.73
CA GLU A 35 1.24 27.60 8.95
C GLU A 35 0.31 26.62 9.65
N ILE A 36 -1.00 26.79 9.41
CA ILE A 36 -2.05 25.86 9.86
C ILE A 36 -2.72 25.26 8.63
N ILE A 37 -2.71 23.95 8.51
CA ILE A 37 -3.33 23.21 7.40
C ILE A 37 -4.43 22.31 7.95
N VAL A 38 -5.68 22.62 7.63
CA VAL A 38 -6.82 21.75 7.89
C VAL A 38 -7.05 20.87 6.67
N VAL A 39 -7.12 19.56 6.87
CA VAL A 39 -7.39 18.60 5.79
C VAL A 39 -8.77 18.00 6.01
N ASP A 40 -9.74 18.48 5.26
CA ASP A 40 -11.09 17.92 5.23
C ASP A 40 -11.10 16.61 4.44
N ASP A 41 -11.40 15.50 5.10
CA ASP A 41 -11.37 14.14 4.56
C ASP A 41 -12.74 13.72 3.97
N GLY A 42 -13.35 14.60 3.18
CA GLY A 42 -14.64 14.35 2.55
C GLY A 42 -15.81 14.44 3.53
N SER A 43 -15.85 15.46 4.38
CA SER A 43 -16.95 15.70 5.31
C SER A 43 -18.28 15.91 4.58
N THR A 44 -19.35 15.49 5.22
CA THR A 44 -20.74 15.64 4.76
C THR A 44 -21.53 16.70 5.57
N ASP A 45 -20.87 17.26 6.59
CA ASP A 45 -21.36 18.41 7.37
C ASP A 45 -20.61 19.70 6.98
N ASN A 46 -20.88 20.81 7.66
CA ASN A 46 -20.27 22.11 7.37
C ASN A 46 -18.81 22.25 7.86
N THR A 47 -18.08 21.13 8.08
CA THR A 47 -16.69 21.16 8.58
C THR A 47 -15.78 21.98 7.69
N ALA A 48 -15.83 21.78 6.36
CA ALA A 48 -14.97 22.50 5.40
C ALA A 48 -15.32 24.02 5.38
N GLU A 49 -16.60 24.37 5.42
CA GLU A 49 -17.06 25.76 5.44
C GLU A 49 -16.60 26.50 6.69
N ILE A 50 -16.61 25.81 7.84
CA ILE A 50 -16.13 26.38 9.10
C ILE A 50 -14.61 26.59 9.05
N ALA A 51 -13.83 25.62 8.56
CA ALA A 51 -12.38 25.76 8.41
C ALA A 51 -12.01 26.95 7.52
N ALA A 52 -12.75 27.17 6.45
CA ALA A 52 -12.51 28.26 5.49
C ALA A 52 -12.77 29.67 6.07
N LYS A 53 -13.52 29.79 7.19
CA LYS A 53 -13.77 31.08 7.86
C LYS A 53 -12.60 31.59 8.70
N PHE A 54 -11.61 30.72 9.01
CA PHE A 54 -10.47 31.10 9.83
C PHE A 54 -9.38 31.70 8.96
N GLU A 55 -9.11 32.98 9.13
CA GLU A 55 -8.01 33.67 8.47
C GLU A 55 -6.67 33.03 8.82
N GLY A 56 -5.79 32.85 7.83
CA GLY A 56 -4.47 32.22 7.99
C GLY A 56 -4.49 30.69 8.02
N VAL A 57 -5.67 30.04 7.92
CA VAL A 57 -5.82 28.59 7.80
C VAL A 57 -5.87 28.20 6.34
N GLN A 58 -5.05 27.24 5.95
CA GLN A 58 -5.08 26.62 4.63
C GLN A 58 -5.98 25.38 4.68
N LEU A 59 -7.03 25.37 3.84
CA LEU A 59 -7.94 24.23 3.71
C LEU A 59 -7.55 23.35 2.51
N LEU A 60 -7.33 22.07 2.77
CA LEU A 60 -7.20 21.03 1.75
C LEU A 60 -8.43 20.13 1.79
N HIS A 61 -9.28 20.22 0.76
CA HIS A 61 -10.42 19.32 0.61
C HIS A 61 -10.02 18.04 -0.16
N ARG A 62 -10.41 16.87 0.39
CA ARG A 62 -10.29 15.56 -0.25
C ARG A 62 -11.67 15.09 -0.70
N PRO A 63 -11.86 14.73 -1.98
CA PRO A 63 -13.18 14.38 -2.51
C PRO A 63 -13.73 13.05 -1.94
N GLU A 64 -12.85 12.17 -1.44
CA GLU A 64 -13.23 10.89 -0.86
C GLU A 64 -12.61 10.69 0.52
N GLN A 65 -13.41 10.15 1.44
CA GLN A 65 -12.94 9.77 2.76
C GLN A 65 -11.85 8.69 2.70
N GLY A 66 -10.68 9.00 3.23
CA GLY A 66 -9.53 8.09 3.30
C GLY A 66 -9.09 7.74 4.72
N GLY A 67 -9.67 8.37 5.73
CA GLY A 67 -9.30 8.26 7.15
C GLY A 67 -8.18 9.22 7.57
N ALA A 68 -8.00 9.39 8.89
CA ALA A 68 -7.09 10.36 9.48
C ALA A 68 -5.64 10.21 8.99
N GLY A 69 -5.15 8.98 8.80
CA GLY A 69 -3.81 8.73 8.24
C GLY A 69 -3.63 9.29 6.83
N ALA A 70 -4.64 9.11 5.96
CA ALA A 70 -4.61 9.64 4.61
C ALA A 70 -4.72 11.18 4.59
N ALA A 71 -5.52 11.74 5.48
CA ALA A 71 -5.63 13.18 5.65
C ALA A 71 -4.30 13.79 6.12
N ARG A 72 -3.68 13.23 7.19
CA ARG A 72 -2.35 13.66 7.66
C ARG A 72 -1.30 13.58 6.55
N ALA A 73 -1.37 12.54 5.74
CA ALA A 73 -0.51 12.36 4.59
C ALA A 73 -0.65 13.43 3.53
N SER A 74 -1.88 13.81 3.23
CA SER A 74 -2.17 14.85 2.24
C SER A 74 -1.71 16.21 2.73
N GLY A 75 -1.96 16.55 4.01
CA GLY A 75 -1.47 17.77 4.63
C GLY A 75 0.05 17.86 4.66
N ALA A 76 0.72 16.76 5.02
CA ALA A 76 2.19 16.72 5.06
C ALA A 76 2.86 16.96 3.70
N ARG A 77 2.17 16.68 2.59
CA ARG A 77 2.65 17.00 1.24
C ARG A 77 2.61 18.50 0.92
N MET A 78 1.64 19.23 1.49
CA MET A 78 1.51 20.67 1.33
C MET A 78 2.45 21.45 2.28
N ALA A 79 2.74 20.89 3.43
CA ALA A 79 3.47 21.56 4.50
C ALA A 79 4.89 21.95 4.10
N ARG A 80 5.26 23.17 4.47
CA ARG A 80 6.56 23.79 4.15
C ARG A 80 7.48 23.93 5.35
N GLY A 81 6.96 23.80 6.58
CA GLY A 81 7.73 23.86 7.83
C GLY A 81 8.77 22.74 7.94
N GLU A 82 9.75 22.93 8.79
CA GLU A 82 10.80 21.95 9.09
C GLU A 82 10.26 20.80 9.96
N ILE A 83 9.33 21.13 10.84
CA ILE A 83 8.62 20.20 11.71
C ILE A 83 7.15 20.14 11.28
N LEU A 84 6.60 18.95 11.23
CA LEU A 84 5.17 18.66 11.02
C LEU A 84 4.58 18.30 12.38
N ALA A 85 3.70 19.13 12.92
CA ALA A 85 2.98 18.86 14.16
C ALA A 85 1.54 18.45 13.83
N PHE A 86 1.12 17.29 14.32
CA PHE A 86 -0.21 16.72 14.08
C PHE A 86 -1.05 16.82 15.36
N ILE A 87 -2.26 17.33 15.21
CA ILE A 87 -3.28 17.40 16.27
C ILE A 87 -4.63 16.96 15.71
N ASP A 88 -5.40 16.14 16.46
CA ASP A 88 -6.73 15.74 16.04
C ASP A 88 -7.74 16.89 16.21
N SER A 89 -8.75 16.97 15.35
CA SER A 89 -9.75 18.04 15.31
C SER A 89 -10.68 18.08 16.54
N ASP A 90 -10.62 17.06 17.41
CA ASP A 90 -11.33 16.98 18.69
C ASP A 90 -10.38 17.16 19.90
N CYS A 91 -9.21 17.77 19.67
CA CYS A 91 -8.21 18.05 20.69
C CYS A 91 -7.97 19.57 20.84
N ILE A 92 -7.64 19.99 22.07
CA ILE A 92 -7.26 21.35 22.42
C ILE A 92 -5.82 21.33 22.92
N ALA A 93 -4.93 22.11 22.30
CA ALA A 93 -3.53 22.25 22.67
C ALA A 93 -3.38 23.29 23.82
N PRO A 94 -2.54 23.03 24.84
CA PRO A 94 -2.14 24.08 25.78
C PRO A 94 -1.29 25.15 25.08
N PRO A 95 -1.21 26.40 25.62
CA PRO A 95 -0.52 27.50 24.95
C PRO A 95 0.96 27.25 24.65
N ASP A 96 1.63 26.40 25.41
CA ASP A 96 3.06 26.08 25.32
C ASP A 96 3.37 24.80 24.49
N TRP A 97 2.37 24.26 23.78
CA TRP A 97 2.46 22.97 23.10
C TRP A 97 3.52 22.95 21.99
N LEU A 98 3.53 23.98 21.11
CA LEU A 98 4.52 24.09 20.03
C LEU A 98 5.91 24.43 20.57
N GLU A 99 5.99 25.26 21.58
CA GLU A 99 7.25 25.63 22.24
C GLU A 99 7.92 24.39 22.85
N LYS A 100 7.16 23.52 23.51
CA LYS A 100 7.68 22.28 24.09
C LYS A 100 8.18 21.31 23.01
N PHE A 101 7.51 21.21 21.88
CA PHE A 101 8.04 20.42 20.76
C PHE A 101 9.33 21.01 20.21
N ALA A 102 9.37 22.33 19.98
CA ALA A 102 10.56 23.02 19.51
C ALA A 102 11.76 22.79 20.45
N SER A 103 11.57 22.92 21.78
CA SER A 103 12.60 22.63 22.78
C SER A 103 13.13 21.21 22.64
N LYS A 104 12.30 20.17 22.55
CA LYS A 104 12.75 18.78 22.42
C LYS A 104 13.61 18.55 21.17
N PHE A 105 13.26 19.18 20.04
CA PHE A 105 14.06 19.07 18.81
C PHE A 105 15.36 19.88 18.86
N ASN A 106 15.39 21.00 19.59
CA ASN A 106 16.60 21.80 19.82
C ASN A 106 17.56 21.08 20.77
N ASP A 107 17.02 20.50 21.88
CA ASP A 107 17.80 19.78 22.88
C ASP A 107 18.44 18.51 22.31
N ASN A 108 17.80 17.88 21.32
CA ASN A 108 18.32 16.70 20.67
C ASN A 108 18.10 16.73 19.14
N PRO A 109 19.05 17.25 18.37
CA PRO A 109 18.98 17.33 16.90
C PRO A 109 18.84 15.95 16.19
N LYS A 110 19.19 14.85 16.87
CA LYS A 110 19.05 13.48 16.32
C LYS A 110 17.63 12.93 16.40
N LEU A 111 16.72 13.59 17.14
CA LEU A 111 15.33 13.17 17.19
C LEU A 111 14.64 13.44 15.87
N GLY A 112 14.03 12.39 15.30
CA GLY A 112 13.19 12.49 14.12
C GLY A 112 11.73 12.75 14.45
N ALA A 113 11.25 12.25 15.61
CA ALA A 113 9.88 12.47 16.06
C ALA A 113 9.74 12.50 17.58
N VAL A 114 8.77 13.29 18.04
CA VAL A 114 8.38 13.42 19.45
C VAL A 114 6.86 13.21 19.53
N GLY A 115 6.41 12.25 20.36
CA GLY A 115 5.01 12.01 20.68
C GLY A 115 4.66 12.51 22.08
N GLY A 116 3.46 13.06 22.20
CA GLY A 116 2.89 13.47 23.47
C GLY A 116 1.68 12.63 23.88
N MET A 117 1.11 12.91 25.04
CA MET A 117 -0.05 12.18 25.58
C MET A 117 -1.38 12.90 25.31
N TYR A 118 -2.48 12.13 25.34
CA TYR A 118 -3.83 12.71 25.51
C TYR A 118 -4.19 12.83 26.97
N ARG A 119 -4.87 13.92 27.34
CA ARG A 119 -5.50 14.11 28.64
C ARG A 119 -6.99 14.34 28.44
N HIS A 120 -7.81 13.69 29.22
CA HIS A 120 -9.25 13.91 29.23
C HIS A 120 -9.64 14.78 30.40
N CYS A 121 -9.69 16.09 30.20
CA CYS A 121 -10.26 17.02 31.15
C CYS A 121 -11.79 16.99 31.01
N ASN A 122 -12.54 17.22 32.10
CA ASN A 122 -14.03 17.23 32.13
C ASN A 122 -14.71 15.88 31.86
N ALA A 123 -14.09 14.75 32.09
CA ALA A 123 -14.72 13.43 32.01
C ALA A 123 -15.76 13.29 33.15
N LYS A 124 -17.08 13.20 32.79
CA LYS A 124 -18.20 13.16 33.74
C LYS A 124 -18.92 11.81 33.75
N SER A 125 -19.15 11.24 32.58
CA SER A 125 -19.80 9.94 32.46
C SER A 125 -18.88 8.80 32.86
N LEU A 126 -19.45 7.64 33.21
CA LEU A 126 -18.66 6.45 33.53
C LEU A 126 -17.74 6.02 32.35
N VAL A 127 -18.21 6.20 31.10
CA VAL A 127 -17.49 5.88 29.89
C VAL A 127 -16.30 6.82 29.70
N SER A 128 -16.54 8.15 29.80
CA SER A 128 -15.46 9.12 29.63
C SER A 128 -14.41 9.02 30.73
N VAL A 129 -14.83 8.71 31.97
CA VAL A 129 -13.91 8.43 33.08
C VAL A 129 -13.08 7.17 32.81
N PHE A 130 -13.69 6.11 32.27
CA PHE A 130 -12.99 4.90 31.91
C PHE A 130 -11.96 5.14 30.78
N GLU A 131 -12.38 5.80 29.69
CA GLU A 131 -11.49 6.12 28.57
C GLU A 131 -10.31 6.99 29.03
N LYS A 132 -10.58 7.98 29.92
CA LYS A 132 -9.53 8.78 30.55
C LYS A 132 -8.48 7.91 31.26
N PHE A 133 -8.91 7.08 32.18
CA PHE A 133 -7.99 6.23 32.93
C PHE A 133 -7.25 5.26 32.04
N GLU A 134 -7.92 4.72 31.03
CA GLU A 134 -7.31 3.79 30.10
C GLU A 134 -6.20 4.42 29.26
N GLU A 135 -6.45 5.59 28.67
CA GLU A 135 -5.47 6.28 27.84
C GLU A 135 -4.31 6.82 28.70
N GLU A 136 -4.59 7.39 29.87
CA GLU A 136 -3.53 7.88 30.76
C GLU A 136 -2.67 6.73 31.30
N PHE A 137 -3.27 5.58 31.66
CA PHE A 137 -2.52 4.39 32.03
C PHE A 137 -1.62 3.87 30.91
N LEU A 138 -2.14 3.85 29.66
CA LEU A 138 -1.36 3.45 28.50
C LEU A 138 -0.17 4.40 28.29
N HIS A 139 -0.41 5.71 28.35
CA HIS A 139 0.62 6.72 28.15
C HIS A 139 1.68 6.72 29.26
N HIS A 140 1.27 6.49 30.49
CA HIS A 140 2.21 6.32 31.61
C HIS A 140 3.15 5.14 31.40
N ASN A 141 2.60 4.00 30.95
CA ASN A 141 3.43 2.84 30.59
C ASN A 141 4.32 3.10 29.37
N MET A 142 3.87 3.94 28.42
CA MET A 142 4.69 4.36 27.27
C MET A 142 5.86 5.23 27.70
N ALA A 143 5.67 6.11 28.69
CA ALA A 143 6.72 6.97 29.22
C ALA A 143 7.86 6.19 29.91
N SER A 144 7.58 4.97 30.41
CA SER A 144 8.64 4.10 30.99
C SER A 144 9.63 3.57 29.94
N THR A 145 9.29 3.62 28.65
CA THR A 145 10.15 3.19 27.54
C THR A 145 10.10 4.20 26.38
N PRO A 146 10.52 5.45 26.61
CA PRO A 146 10.21 6.58 25.73
C PRO A 146 10.70 6.43 24.29
N HIS A 147 11.82 5.75 24.09
CA HIS A 147 12.41 5.53 22.76
C HIS A 147 11.83 4.32 22.00
N LYS A 148 11.08 3.44 22.70
CA LYS A 148 10.48 2.21 22.11
C LYS A 148 8.97 2.28 22.00
N SER A 149 8.35 3.30 22.57
CA SER A 149 6.90 3.43 22.65
C SER A 149 6.27 3.86 21.33
N THR A 150 5.01 3.45 21.11
CA THR A 150 4.21 3.93 19.98
C THR A 150 3.99 5.44 20.11
N LEU A 151 3.95 6.15 19.01
CA LEU A 151 3.61 7.57 18.96
C LEU A 151 2.11 7.73 18.74
N THR A 152 1.51 8.72 19.36
CA THR A 152 0.08 9.03 19.21
C THR A 152 -0.12 9.97 18.02
N GLY A 153 -0.93 9.58 17.04
CA GLY A 153 -1.04 10.32 15.77
C GLY A 153 -1.64 11.72 15.88
N GLY A 154 -2.48 11.98 16.88
CA GLY A 154 -3.07 13.30 17.10
C GLY A 154 -2.36 14.12 18.19
N ASN A 155 -1.16 13.74 18.61
CA ASN A 155 -0.23 14.55 19.42
C ASN A 155 1.20 14.13 19.08
N LEU A 156 1.65 14.52 17.89
CA LEU A 156 2.89 14.06 17.28
C LEU A 156 3.57 15.20 16.54
N ALA A 157 4.85 15.37 16.74
CA ALA A 157 5.69 16.20 15.89
C ALA A 157 6.80 15.39 15.23
N VAL A 158 7.06 15.64 13.95
CA VAL A 158 8.03 14.87 13.13
C VAL A 158 8.83 15.83 12.26
N ARG A 159 10.14 15.64 12.15
CA ARG A 159 10.94 16.37 11.15
C ARG A 159 10.45 16.02 9.74
N ARG A 160 10.17 17.03 8.92
CA ARG A 160 9.64 16.84 7.56
C ARG A 160 10.56 15.95 6.70
N LEU A 161 11.86 16.06 6.84
CA LEU A 161 12.81 15.17 6.15
C LEU A 161 12.63 13.72 6.58
N VAL A 162 12.53 13.47 7.89
CA VAL A 162 12.29 12.12 8.44
C VAL A 162 10.94 11.57 8.03
N TRP A 163 9.90 12.42 8.03
CA TRP A 163 8.58 12.04 7.52
C TRP A 163 8.63 11.61 6.05
N ASN A 164 9.34 12.37 5.22
CA ASN A 164 9.49 12.07 3.80
C ASN A 164 10.35 10.81 3.57
N GLU A 165 11.43 10.62 4.32
CA GLU A 165 12.27 9.43 4.25
C GLU A 165 11.53 8.20 4.74
N ALA A 166 10.86 8.30 5.88
CA ALA A 166 9.99 7.26 6.41
C ALA A 166 8.92 6.84 5.41
N ARG A 167 8.53 7.70 4.46
CA ARG A 167 7.50 7.48 3.44
C ARG A 167 8.03 7.15 2.05
N SER A 168 9.33 7.26 1.80
CA SER A 168 9.92 6.90 0.51
C SER A 168 9.83 5.39 0.24
N GLY A 169 8.64 4.85 0.18
CA GLY A 169 8.35 3.43 -0.07
C GLY A 169 7.21 2.84 0.74
N ARG A 170 6.14 3.61 1.17
CA ARG A 170 5.28 3.13 2.26
C ARG A 170 3.82 3.45 2.26
N GLU A 171 3.18 2.55 2.84
CA GLU A 171 1.85 2.04 3.09
C GLU A 171 0.77 2.98 3.67
N LEU A 172 0.83 4.29 3.60
CA LEU A 172 -0.21 5.14 4.21
C LEU A 172 -1.59 5.05 3.53
N ILE A 173 -1.67 4.50 2.33
CA ILE A 173 -2.95 4.22 1.65
C ILE A 173 -3.56 2.89 2.11
N TYR A 174 -2.81 2.04 2.79
CA TYR A 174 -3.32 0.82 3.43
C TYR A 174 -4.43 1.10 4.45
N PHE A 175 -4.49 2.33 4.94
CA PHE A 175 -5.41 2.79 5.98
C PHE A 175 -6.86 2.96 5.53
N LYS A 176 -7.18 3.03 4.23
CA LYS A 176 -8.60 2.96 3.79
C LYS A 176 -9.33 1.72 4.32
N LYS A 177 -8.59 0.65 4.66
CA LYS A 177 -9.17 -0.62 5.19
C LYS A 177 -8.86 -0.91 6.67
N VAL A 178 -7.91 -0.18 7.30
CA VAL A 178 -7.38 -0.48 8.65
C VAL A 178 -7.31 0.78 9.52
N ALA A 179 -8.43 1.45 9.69
CA ALA A 179 -8.58 2.79 10.25
C ALA A 179 -8.21 2.97 11.75
N SER A 180 -7.53 2.04 12.43
CA SER A 180 -7.25 2.17 13.87
C SER A 180 -5.87 1.70 14.35
N SER A 181 -4.92 1.43 13.45
CA SER A 181 -3.54 1.04 13.80
C SER A 181 -2.50 1.90 13.07
N GLU A 182 -2.93 3.01 12.50
CA GLU A 182 -2.09 3.94 11.73
C GLU A 182 -0.93 4.46 12.58
N ASP A 183 -1.20 4.83 13.83
CA ASP A 183 -0.20 5.38 14.75
C ASP A 183 0.98 4.42 14.99
N THR A 184 0.67 3.14 15.17
CA THR A 184 1.69 2.11 15.37
C THR A 184 2.54 1.91 14.12
N VAL A 185 1.94 1.98 12.94
CA VAL A 185 2.67 1.83 11.67
C VAL A 185 3.55 3.03 11.43
N VAL A 186 3.01 4.25 11.55
CA VAL A 186 3.77 5.50 11.42
C VAL A 186 4.95 5.53 12.40
N ALA A 187 4.73 5.17 13.67
CA ALA A 187 5.79 5.12 14.67
C ALA A 187 6.90 4.11 14.31
N ASN A 188 6.53 2.92 13.82
CA ASN A 188 7.51 1.91 13.41
C ASN A 188 8.32 2.35 12.18
N GLU A 189 7.68 3.03 11.25
CA GLU A 189 8.33 3.55 10.05
C GLU A 189 9.31 4.66 10.36
N ILE A 190 8.90 5.63 11.15
CA ILE A 190 9.78 6.70 11.62
C ILE A 190 10.96 6.11 12.38
N ARG A 191 10.69 5.13 13.25
CA ARG A 191 11.74 4.48 14.06
C ARG A 191 12.75 3.68 13.24
N ALA A 192 12.36 3.24 12.04
CA ALA A 192 13.28 2.54 11.14
C ALA A 192 14.34 3.46 10.51
N VAL A 193 14.09 4.77 10.48
CA VAL A 193 14.97 5.77 9.86
C VAL A 193 15.52 6.81 10.83
N SER A 194 14.90 6.99 12.00
CA SER A 194 15.34 8.01 12.97
C SER A 194 14.95 7.65 14.41
N ALA A 195 15.57 8.34 15.38
CA ALA A 195 15.22 8.23 16.79
C ALA A 195 13.84 8.84 17.07
N THR A 196 13.08 8.20 17.96
CA THR A 196 11.78 8.68 18.43
C THR A 196 11.78 8.86 19.94
N TYR A 197 10.97 9.78 20.44
CA TYR A 197 10.82 10.04 21.87
C TYR A 197 9.35 10.24 22.23
N PHE A 198 8.87 9.60 23.29
CA PHE A 198 7.54 9.81 23.86
C PHE A 198 7.65 10.49 25.21
N THR A 199 6.83 11.50 25.49
CA THR A 199 6.80 12.22 26.76
C THR A 199 5.38 12.52 27.22
N THR A 200 5.19 12.58 28.54
CA THR A 200 3.95 13.02 29.17
C THR A 200 3.92 14.53 29.43
N ASP A 201 5.05 15.24 29.23
CA ASP A 201 5.15 16.70 29.44
C ASP A 201 4.43 17.49 28.33
N ILE A 202 4.33 16.87 27.14
CA ILE A 202 3.60 17.41 25.99
C ILE A 202 2.25 16.70 25.92
N PHE A 203 1.17 17.44 26.09
CA PHE A 203 -0.15 16.87 26.08
C PHE A 203 -1.14 17.73 25.30
N VAL A 204 -2.22 17.12 24.83
CA VAL A 204 -3.42 17.80 24.34
C VAL A 204 -4.63 17.33 25.11
N SER A 205 -5.61 18.22 25.31
CA SER A 205 -6.88 17.88 25.95
C SER A 205 -7.84 17.30 24.91
N HIS A 206 -8.17 16.03 25.04
CA HIS A 206 -9.12 15.35 24.16
C HIS A 206 -10.53 15.51 24.69
N LEU A 207 -11.48 15.87 23.82
CA LEU A 207 -12.87 16.05 24.20
C LEU A 207 -13.52 14.70 24.56
N PRO A 208 -14.23 14.62 25.70
CA PRO A 208 -14.78 13.36 26.17
C PRO A 208 -15.91 12.84 25.28
N LYS A 209 -15.92 11.53 25.04
CA LYS A 209 -16.98 10.83 24.29
C LYS A 209 -17.87 10.06 25.28
N ASP A 210 -19.03 10.59 25.58
CA ASP A 210 -19.88 10.14 26.70
C ASP A 210 -20.86 9.00 26.36
N GLN A 211 -21.02 8.62 25.08
CA GLN A 211 -22.02 7.65 24.67
C GLN A 211 -21.52 6.19 24.81
N PHE A 212 -22.25 5.38 25.59
CA PHE A 212 -21.95 3.95 25.82
C PHE A 212 -22.01 3.11 24.53
N ALA A 213 -23.01 3.32 23.68
CA ALA A 213 -23.09 2.65 22.38
C ALA A 213 -21.89 2.98 21.48
N GLY A 214 -21.42 4.24 21.51
CA GLY A 214 -20.21 4.68 20.84
C GLY A 214 -18.96 3.98 21.36
N PHE A 215 -18.84 3.79 22.67
CA PHE A 215 -17.75 3.05 23.32
C PHE A 215 -17.69 1.60 22.81
N ILE A 216 -18.80 0.87 22.82
CA ILE A 216 -18.87 -0.51 22.31
C ILE A 216 -18.43 -0.56 20.83
N LYS A 217 -19.03 0.28 20.00
CA LYS A 217 -18.73 0.32 18.54
C LYS A 217 -17.26 0.63 18.27
N ARG A 218 -16.66 1.58 19.00
CA ARG A 218 -15.23 1.92 18.89
C ARG A 218 -14.33 0.74 19.25
N ASN A 219 -14.59 0.07 20.38
CA ASN A 219 -13.77 -1.04 20.84
C ASN A 219 -13.86 -2.26 19.92
N ILE A 220 -15.04 -2.62 19.43
CA ILE A 220 -15.22 -3.70 18.44
C ILE A 220 -14.46 -3.33 17.15
N ARG A 221 -14.59 -2.10 16.66
CA ARG A 221 -13.89 -1.65 15.45
C ARG A 221 -12.38 -1.67 15.64
N ARG A 222 -11.84 -1.15 16.75
CA ARG A 222 -10.40 -1.17 17.08
C ARG A 222 -9.85 -2.60 17.11
N ALA A 223 -10.54 -3.53 17.75
CA ALA A 223 -10.12 -4.93 17.82
C ALA A 223 -10.16 -5.61 16.45
N LYS A 224 -11.24 -5.42 15.68
CA LYS A 224 -11.41 -5.96 14.33
C LYS A 224 -10.27 -5.50 13.40
N THR A 225 -10.01 -4.20 13.36
CA THR A 225 -8.99 -3.62 12.45
C THR A 225 -7.58 -4.02 12.88
N ARG A 226 -7.32 -4.09 14.18
CA ARG A 226 -6.02 -4.53 14.72
C ARG A 226 -5.74 -6.01 14.39
N MET A 227 -6.73 -6.90 14.56
CA MET A 227 -6.59 -8.31 14.17
C MET A 227 -6.36 -8.46 12.69
N LEU A 228 -7.15 -7.77 11.86
CA LEU A 228 -6.99 -7.80 10.41
C LEU A 228 -5.59 -7.32 9.99
N SER A 229 -5.10 -6.21 10.55
CA SER A 229 -3.77 -5.69 10.31
C SER A 229 -2.68 -6.70 10.66
N ASN A 230 -2.80 -7.37 11.81
CA ASN A 230 -1.85 -8.36 12.28
C ASN A 230 -1.81 -9.60 11.38
N LEU A 231 -2.96 -10.10 10.96
CA LEU A 231 -3.06 -11.25 10.04
C LEU A 231 -2.49 -10.92 8.65
N LEU A 232 -2.73 -9.71 8.16
CA LEU A 232 -2.15 -9.24 6.89
C LEU A 232 -0.61 -9.11 6.99
N ARG A 233 -0.08 -8.64 8.12
CA ARG A 233 1.37 -8.61 8.37
C ARG A 233 1.99 -10.00 8.40
N LEU A 234 1.38 -10.95 9.10
CA LEU A 234 1.85 -12.34 9.15
C LEU A 234 1.87 -12.99 7.77
N SER A 235 0.81 -12.77 6.98
CA SER A 235 0.74 -13.32 5.61
C SER A 235 1.82 -12.77 4.68
N ARG A 236 2.50 -11.70 5.08
CA ARG A 236 3.60 -11.04 4.34
C ARG A 236 5.00 -11.34 4.91
N GLY A 237 5.11 -12.25 5.86
CA GLY A 237 6.39 -12.63 6.48
C GLY A 237 6.89 -11.68 7.57
N GLY A 238 5.98 -10.89 8.17
CA GLY A 238 6.28 -10.02 9.31
C GLY A 238 6.27 -10.76 10.65
N ASP A 239 6.99 -10.22 11.64
CA ASP A 239 7.21 -10.80 12.97
C ASP A 239 5.94 -11.05 13.79
N ASN A 240 6.09 -12.03 14.70
CA ASN A 240 5.19 -12.55 15.74
C ASN A 240 3.89 -11.77 16.04
N LEU A 241 2.76 -12.48 15.87
CA LEU A 241 1.40 -12.06 16.23
C LEU A 241 1.32 -11.47 17.65
N PHE A 242 2.06 -12.05 18.60
CA PHE A 242 2.02 -11.69 20.02
C PHE A 242 2.65 -10.33 20.36
N LYS A 243 3.67 -9.88 19.62
CA LYS A 243 4.28 -8.55 19.85
C LYS A 243 3.38 -7.38 19.47
N SER A 244 2.40 -7.59 18.59
CA SER A 244 1.54 -6.53 18.06
C SER A 244 0.22 -6.35 18.80
N PHE A 245 -0.10 -7.19 19.79
CA PHE A 245 -1.33 -7.15 20.59
C PHE A 245 -1.28 -6.18 21.79
N GLY A 246 -0.68 -5.01 21.69
CA GLY A 246 -0.78 -3.98 22.73
C GLY A 246 -0.44 -4.43 24.16
N GLY A 247 0.36 -5.45 24.25
CA GLY A 247 0.76 -6.10 25.48
C GLY A 247 0.07 -7.45 25.72
N PHE A 248 0.86 -8.38 26.17
CA PHE A 248 0.52 -9.74 26.62
C PHE A 248 -0.76 -9.79 27.48
N ARG A 249 -0.95 -8.77 28.33
CA ARG A 249 -2.06 -8.70 29.29
C ARG A 249 -3.44 -8.56 28.66
N LEU A 250 -3.59 -7.74 27.63
CA LEU A 250 -4.89 -7.52 26.97
C LEU A 250 -5.35 -8.74 26.18
N PHE A 251 -4.39 -9.40 25.52
CA PHE A 251 -4.67 -10.65 24.82
C PHE A 251 -5.15 -11.75 25.77
N TRP A 252 -4.42 -11.99 26.85
CA TRP A 252 -4.79 -13.02 27.82
C TRP A 252 -6.04 -12.69 28.60
N SER A 253 -6.30 -11.42 28.87
CA SER A 253 -7.56 -10.97 29.45
C SER A 253 -8.75 -11.29 28.53
N ALA A 254 -8.62 -11.06 27.23
CA ALA A 254 -9.64 -11.43 26.25
C ALA A 254 -9.76 -12.95 26.10
N ALA A 255 -8.65 -13.69 26.10
CA ALA A 255 -8.63 -15.15 26.05
C ALA A 255 -9.33 -15.76 27.28
N ALA A 256 -9.09 -15.21 28.47
CA ALA A 256 -9.76 -15.66 29.70
C ALA A 256 -11.29 -15.50 29.61
N ILE A 257 -11.78 -14.42 29.03
CA ILE A 257 -13.23 -14.24 28.82
C ILE A 257 -13.79 -15.25 27.82
N TRP A 258 -13.02 -15.60 26.77
CA TRP A 258 -13.43 -16.65 25.84
C TRP A 258 -13.57 -18.00 26.54
N VAL A 259 -12.60 -18.36 27.38
CA VAL A 259 -12.67 -19.57 28.17
C VAL A 259 -13.90 -19.53 29.07
N MET A 260 -14.18 -18.40 29.71
CA MET A 260 -15.39 -18.23 30.52
C MET A 260 -16.68 -18.48 29.72
N LEU A 261 -16.81 -17.92 28.53
CA LEU A 261 -18.00 -18.08 27.67
C LEU A 261 -18.13 -19.52 27.17
N ALA A 262 -17.02 -20.16 26.79
CA ALA A 262 -17.00 -21.56 26.35
C ALA A 262 -17.38 -22.50 27.51
N VAL A 263 -16.89 -22.22 28.72
CA VAL A 263 -17.22 -22.96 29.93
C VAL A 263 -18.70 -22.81 30.28
N LEU A 264 -19.27 -21.61 30.24
CA LEU A 264 -20.69 -21.39 30.45
C LEU A 264 -21.56 -22.18 29.46
N LEU A 265 -21.18 -22.19 28.17
CA LEU A 265 -21.87 -23.00 27.18
C LEU A 265 -21.74 -24.50 27.47
N ALA A 266 -20.56 -24.96 27.86
CA ALA A 266 -20.31 -26.35 28.21
C ALA A 266 -21.08 -26.79 29.47
N MET A 267 -21.29 -25.91 30.45
CA MET A 267 -22.15 -26.16 31.62
C MET A 267 -23.62 -26.43 31.22
N ILE A 268 -24.10 -25.77 30.17
CA ILE A 268 -25.45 -25.99 29.64
C ILE A 268 -25.53 -27.34 28.93
N ILE A 269 -24.51 -27.69 28.13
CA ILE A 269 -24.49 -28.91 27.32
C ILE A 269 -24.18 -30.16 28.16
N TYR A 270 -23.30 -30.03 29.15
CA TYR A 270 -22.81 -31.15 30.00
C TYR A 270 -23.00 -30.86 31.48
N PRO A 271 -24.24 -30.80 32.00
CA PRO A 271 -24.50 -30.42 33.38
C PRO A 271 -23.95 -31.41 34.42
N LYS A 272 -23.69 -32.67 34.05
CA LYS A 272 -23.11 -33.69 34.96
C LYS A 272 -21.67 -33.40 35.40
N THR A 273 -20.96 -32.53 34.69
CA THR A 273 -19.56 -32.15 35.02
C THR A 273 -19.44 -30.72 35.54
N ILE A 274 -20.50 -30.22 36.19
CA ILE A 274 -20.62 -28.86 36.66
C ILE A 274 -19.45 -28.41 37.55
N LEU A 275 -18.90 -29.31 38.37
CA LEU A 275 -17.77 -28.98 39.25
C LEU A 275 -16.49 -28.65 38.47
N VAL A 276 -16.22 -29.38 37.38
CA VAL A 276 -15.07 -29.09 36.50
C VAL A 276 -15.24 -27.77 35.82
N TRP A 277 -16.44 -27.51 35.29
CA TRP A 277 -16.73 -26.26 34.58
C TRP A 277 -16.72 -25.04 35.49
N THR A 278 -17.24 -25.17 36.75
CA THR A 278 -17.17 -24.10 37.76
C THR A 278 -15.73 -23.78 38.14
N THR A 279 -14.89 -24.79 38.29
CA THR A 279 -13.44 -24.61 38.58
C THR A 279 -12.75 -23.85 37.45
N LEU A 280 -12.97 -24.25 36.20
CA LEU A 280 -12.42 -23.56 35.01
C LEU A 280 -12.93 -22.12 34.87
N LEU A 281 -14.21 -21.87 35.19
CA LEU A 281 -14.80 -20.54 35.21
C LEU A 281 -14.11 -19.65 36.25
N ILE A 282 -13.92 -20.15 37.48
CA ILE A 282 -13.23 -19.42 38.57
C ILE A 282 -11.78 -19.11 38.16
N VAL A 283 -11.03 -20.10 37.67
CA VAL A 283 -9.64 -19.92 37.24
C VAL A 283 -9.55 -18.86 36.14
N SER A 284 -10.44 -18.93 35.15
CA SER A 284 -10.47 -17.95 34.06
C SER A 284 -10.81 -16.55 34.55
N ALA A 285 -11.75 -16.42 35.49
CA ALA A 285 -12.10 -15.14 36.13
C ALA A 285 -10.93 -14.56 36.95
N VAL A 286 -10.23 -15.41 37.70
CA VAL A 286 -9.03 -15.03 38.48
C VAL A 286 -7.92 -14.53 37.52
N VAL A 287 -7.65 -15.24 36.43
CA VAL A 287 -6.67 -14.83 35.42
C VAL A 287 -7.05 -13.46 34.82
N HIS A 288 -8.30 -13.29 34.40
CA HIS A 288 -8.78 -12.02 33.87
C HIS A 288 -8.58 -10.87 34.88
N TYR A 289 -9.01 -11.08 36.11
CA TYR A 289 -8.90 -10.08 37.17
C TYR A 289 -7.44 -9.76 37.51
N SER A 290 -6.58 -10.77 37.61
CA SER A 290 -5.14 -10.60 37.88
C SER A 290 -4.44 -9.76 36.82
N LEU A 291 -4.82 -9.93 35.55
CA LEU A 291 -4.28 -9.14 34.44
C LEU A 291 -4.75 -7.68 34.48
N ALA A 292 -5.90 -7.40 35.11
CA ALA A 292 -6.46 -6.06 35.29
C ALA A 292 -5.94 -5.32 36.54
N ILE A 293 -5.33 -6.03 37.52
CA ILE A 293 -4.83 -5.43 38.78
C ILE A 293 -3.96 -4.19 38.57
N PRO A 294 -2.97 -4.15 37.65
CA PRO A 294 -2.14 -2.96 37.48
C PRO A 294 -2.95 -1.73 37.06
N PHE A 295 -3.97 -1.92 36.23
CA PHE A 295 -4.88 -0.84 35.84
C PHE A 295 -5.70 -0.34 37.04
N PHE A 296 -6.23 -1.24 37.87
CA PHE A 296 -6.97 -0.86 39.07
C PHE A 296 -6.08 -0.21 40.14
N ARG A 297 -4.84 -0.63 40.28
CA ARG A 297 -3.84 0.04 41.13
C ARG A 297 -3.56 1.45 40.67
N PHE A 298 -3.40 1.67 39.36
CA PHE A 298 -3.23 2.97 38.77
C PHE A 298 -4.42 3.91 39.04
N ILE A 299 -5.66 3.41 38.91
CA ILE A 299 -6.86 4.18 39.27
C ILE A 299 -6.85 4.58 40.75
N SER A 300 -6.40 3.69 41.64
CA SER A 300 -6.40 3.91 43.09
C SER A 300 -5.26 4.82 43.56
N SER A 301 -4.18 4.95 42.83
CA SER A 301 -3.01 5.73 43.22
C SER A 301 -3.19 7.25 43.12
N ASN A 302 -4.32 7.70 42.54
CA ASN A 302 -4.63 9.13 42.36
C ASN A 302 -3.55 9.98 41.65
N ASP A 303 -2.63 9.33 40.92
CA ASP A 303 -1.50 9.96 40.21
C ASP A 303 -1.93 10.83 39.01
N LEU A 304 -3.20 11.09 38.85
CA LEU A 304 -3.79 11.78 37.68
C LEU A 304 -3.85 13.31 37.87
N ARG A 305 -2.78 13.93 38.25
CA ARG A 305 -2.66 15.40 38.24
C ARG A 305 -2.34 15.88 36.82
N PRO A 306 -2.99 16.96 36.30
CA PRO A 306 -3.76 18.01 36.98
C PRO A 306 -5.29 17.91 36.93
N CYS A 307 -5.87 16.87 36.35
CA CYS A 307 -7.33 16.70 36.23
C CYS A 307 -7.83 15.54 37.11
N PRO A 308 -7.83 15.66 38.45
CA PRO A 308 -8.23 14.58 39.36
C PRO A 308 -9.72 14.26 39.23
N VAL A 309 -10.08 12.98 39.08
CA VAL A 309 -11.46 12.48 39.15
C VAL A 309 -11.62 11.61 40.39
N ARG A 310 -12.50 12.04 41.31
CA ARG A 310 -12.85 11.21 42.49
C ARG A 310 -13.70 10.02 42.05
N VAL A 311 -13.22 8.81 42.32
CA VAL A 311 -13.91 7.55 42.02
C VAL A 311 -14.52 7.00 43.31
N GLY A 312 -15.82 7.24 43.51
CA GLY A 312 -16.57 6.64 44.62
C GLY A 312 -16.83 5.14 44.40
N PRO A 313 -17.29 4.41 45.45
CA PRO A 313 -17.46 2.94 45.38
C PRO A 313 -18.30 2.44 44.20
N GLY A 314 -19.44 3.12 43.91
CA GLY A 314 -20.32 2.75 42.79
C GLY A 314 -19.66 2.94 41.44
N LYS A 315 -18.90 4.03 41.24
CA LYS A 315 -18.11 4.25 39.98
C LYS A 315 -17.00 3.20 39.83
N ASN A 316 -16.38 2.75 40.93
CA ASN A 316 -15.37 1.72 40.91
C ASN A 316 -15.91 0.36 40.40
N ILE A 317 -17.10 -0.06 40.86
CA ILE A 317 -17.79 -1.25 40.35
C ILE A 317 -18.09 -1.07 38.84
N GLY A 318 -18.65 0.07 38.46
CA GLY A 318 -18.94 0.39 37.06
C GLY A 318 -17.69 0.34 36.15
N LEU A 319 -16.56 0.86 36.63
CA LEU A 319 -15.27 0.79 35.88
C LEU A 319 -14.82 -0.67 35.70
N ARG A 320 -14.97 -1.53 36.72
CA ARG A 320 -14.66 -2.96 36.62
C ARG A 320 -15.53 -3.68 35.59
N LEU A 321 -16.82 -3.35 35.54
CA LEU A 321 -17.77 -3.88 34.54
C LEU A 321 -17.39 -3.39 33.11
N LEU A 322 -16.92 -2.16 32.97
CA LEU A 322 -16.45 -1.65 31.69
C LEU A 322 -15.16 -2.35 31.21
N VAL A 323 -14.23 -2.73 32.12
CA VAL A 323 -13.06 -3.55 31.75
C VAL A 323 -13.51 -4.88 31.15
N ALA A 324 -14.45 -5.57 31.78
CA ALA A 324 -14.99 -6.82 31.28
C ALA A 324 -15.75 -6.64 29.95
N GLY A 325 -16.61 -5.63 29.87
CA GLY A 325 -17.34 -5.28 28.65
C GLY A 325 -16.42 -4.93 27.48
N ARG A 326 -15.33 -4.19 27.74
CA ARG A 326 -14.32 -3.92 26.74
C ARG A 326 -13.61 -5.20 26.25
N ALA A 327 -13.23 -6.08 27.15
CA ALA A 327 -12.60 -7.34 26.76
C ALA A 327 -13.56 -8.18 25.88
N ALA A 328 -14.86 -8.21 26.19
CA ALA A 328 -15.87 -8.85 25.33
C ALA A 328 -15.95 -8.20 23.95
N CYS A 329 -15.94 -6.87 23.86
CA CYS A 329 -15.90 -6.14 22.58
C CYS A 329 -14.65 -6.50 21.75
N TRP A 330 -13.50 -6.67 22.41
CA TRP A 330 -12.26 -7.06 21.74
C TRP A 330 -12.33 -8.47 21.19
N VAL A 331 -12.94 -9.38 21.90
CA VAL A 331 -13.21 -10.73 21.45
C VAL A 331 -14.05 -10.73 20.17
N ILE A 332 -15.20 -10.07 20.20
CA ILE A 332 -16.11 -9.95 19.05
C ILE A 332 -15.37 -9.32 17.85
N GLY A 333 -14.68 -8.22 18.10
CA GLY A 333 -13.92 -7.53 17.06
C GLY A 333 -12.81 -8.41 16.45
N THR A 334 -12.12 -9.19 17.27
CA THR A 334 -11.09 -10.14 16.81
C THR A 334 -11.69 -11.18 15.87
N LEU A 335 -12.81 -11.81 16.22
CA LEU A 335 -13.49 -12.77 15.35
C LEU A 335 -13.96 -12.15 14.04
N LEU A 336 -14.52 -10.95 14.11
CA LEU A 336 -14.92 -10.21 12.90
C LEU A 336 -13.70 -9.91 12.01
N GLY A 337 -12.54 -9.60 12.62
CA GLY A 337 -11.28 -9.40 11.90
C GLY A 337 -10.78 -10.67 11.22
N ILE A 338 -10.80 -11.81 11.92
CA ILE A 338 -10.47 -13.13 11.38
C ILE A 338 -11.42 -13.47 10.23
N GLY A 339 -12.73 -13.34 10.44
CA GLY A 339 -13.73 -13.62 9.41
C GLY A 339 -13.55 -12.74 8.16
N GLN A 340 -13.22 -11.47 8.33
CA GLN A 340 -12.90 -10.60 7.21
C GLN A 340 -11.63 -11.03 6.48
N TYR A 341 -10.56 -11.39 7.20
CA TYR A 341 -9.32 -11.91 6.61
C TYR A 341 -9.59 -13.19 5.81
N LEU A 342 -10.32 -14.16 6.38
CA LEU A 342 -10.65 -15.41 5.70
C LEU A 342 -11.47 -15.17 4.42
N ARG A 343 -12.45 -14.26 4.46
CA ARG A 343 -13.21 -13.86 3.25
C ARG A 343 -12.32 -13.23 2.18
N MET A 344 -11.38 -12.38 2.57
CA MET A 344 -10.42 -11.78 1.63
C MET A 344 -9.55 -12.86 0.99
N ARG A 345 -9.02 -13.80 1.79
CA ARG A 345 -8.20 -14.92 1.30
C ARG A 345 -9.00 -15.87 0.41
N ALA A 346 -10.22 -16.21 0.79
CA ALA A 346 -11.10 -17.03 -0.04
C ALA A 346 -11.37 -16.36 -1.40
N ARG A 347 -11.73 -15.08 -1.42
CA ARG A 347 -11.89 -14.31 -2.66
C ARG A 347 -10.63 -14.32 -3.52
N TYR A 348 -9.48 -14.13 -2.91
CA TYR A 348 -8.20 -14.18 -3.61
C TYR A 348 -7.98 -15.53 -4.31
N TYR A 349 -8.11 -16.65 -3.58
CA TYR A 349 -7.93 -17.97 -4.17
C TYR A 349 -9.00 -18.30 -5.23
N ILE A 350 -10.25 -17.94 -4.98
CA ILE A 350 -11.33 -18.10 -5.97
C ILE A 350 -10.98 -17.32 -7.24
N ASN A 351 -10.51 -16.08 -7.14
CA ASN A 351 -10.13 -15.30 -8.32
C ASN A 351 -8.95 -15.91 -9.08
N ILE A 352 -7.95 -16.47 -8.39
CA ILE A 352 -6.86 -17.20 -9.04
C ILE A 352 -7.41 -18.40 -9.81
N VAL A 353 -8.22 -19.26 -9.16
CA VAL A 353 -8.79 -20.44 -9.80
C VAL A 353 -9.64 -20.05 -11.01
N LEU A 354 -10.54 -19.08 -10.86
CA LEU A 354 -11.37 -18.60 -11.96
C LEU A 354 -10.54 -17.97 -13.09
N SER A 355 -9.43 -17.34 -12.78
CA SER A 355 -8.53 -16.77 -13.79
C SER A 355 -7.76 -17.86 -14.55
N ILE A 356 -7.31 -18.91 -13.85
CA ILE A 356 -6.70 -20.08 -14.48
C ILE A 356 -7.71 -20.78 -15.39
N LEU A 357 -8.92 -21.03 -14.90
CA LEU A 357 -9.99 -21.65 -15.70
C LEU A 357 -10.34 -20.80 -16.93
N HIS A 358 -10.28 -19.46 -16.81
CA HIS A 358 -10.56 -18.55 -17.92
C HIS A 358 -9.62 -18.75 -19.12
N PHE A 359 -8.35 -19.15 -18.89
CA PHE A 359 -7.42 -19.46 -19.99
C PHE A 359 -7.90 -20.63 -20.86
N TRP A 360 -8.68 -21.54 -20.30
CA TRP A 360 -9.21 -22.71 -21.02
C TRP A 360 -10.54 -22.43 -21.73
N LEU A 361 -11.23 -21.33 -21.40
CA LEU A 361 -12.51 -21.01 -22.03
C LEU A 361 -12.33 -20.62 -23.51
N PRO A 362 -13.03 -21.29 -24.46
CA PRO A 362 -12.92 -20.92 -25.87
C PRO A 362 -13.50 -19.52 -26.12
N GLY A 363 -12.94 -18.81 -27.08
CA GLY A 363 -13.44 -17.50 -27.51
C GLY A 363 -13.23 -16.36 -26.50
N ARG A 364 -12.64 -16.60 -25.32
CA ARG A 364 -12.37 -15.60 -24.31
C ARG A 364 -10.92 -15.14 -24.35
N ILE A 365 -10.72 -13.81 -24.38
CA ILE A 365 -9.41 -13.18 -24.29
C ILE A 365 -8.88 -13.29 -22.86
N SER A 366 -7.69 -13.81 -22.72
CA SER A 366 -7.03 -14.02 -21.41
C SER A 366 -5.88 -13.06 -21.15
N LYS A 367 -5.34 -12.45 -22.20
CA LYS A 367 -4.26 -11.46 -22.11
C LYS A 367 -4.53 -10.27 -23.03
N MET A 368 -4.21 -9.07 -22.54
CA MET A 368 -4.25 -7.84 -23.33
C MET A 368 -2.89 -7.14 -23.25
N PHE A 369 -2.38 -6.71 -24.38
CA PHE A 369 -1.33 -5.70 -24.44
C PHE A 369 -2.00 -4.34 -24.59
N TYR A 370 -1.82 -3.45 -23.63
CA TYR A 370 -2.41 -2.12 -23.67
C TYR A 370 -1.31 -1.06 -23.71
N PHE A 371 -1.24 -0.35 -24.82
CA PHE A 371 -0.39 0.81 -25.02
C PHE A 371 -1.06 2.00 -24.35
N VAL A 372 -0.80 2.20 -23.07
CA VAL A 372 -1.55 3.14 -22.22
C VAL A 372 -1.35 4.61 -22.59
N THR A 373 -0.26 4.92 -23.28
CA THR A 373 0.09 6.26 -23.78
C THR A 373 1.17 6.15 -24.85
N SER A 374 1.18 7.06 -25.80
CA SER A 374 2.30 7.24 -26.76
C SER A 374 3.38 8.19 -26.24
N LYS A 375 3.16 8.87 -25.10
CA LYS A 375 4.14 9.77 -24.50
C LYS A 375 5.31 8.98 -23.93
N CYS A 376 6.54 9.37 -24.33
CA CYS A 376 7.79 8.77 -23.81
C CYS A 376 8.83 9.86 -23.58
N ASN A 377 9.69 9.66 -22.58
CA ASN A 377 10.85 10.50 -22.31
C ASN A 377 12.12 10.00 -23.02
N ALA A 378 12.07 8.82 -23.66
CA ALA A 378 13.13 8.23 -24.46
C ALA A 378 12.90 8.39 -25.97
N ARG A 379 13.95 8.17 -26.78
CA ARG A 379 13.92 8.17 -28.26
C ARG A 379 14.84 7.08 -28.79
N CYS A 380 14.62 5.83 -28.33
CA CYS A 380 15.39 4.68 -28.74
C CYS A 380 15.21 4.43 -30.25
N GLU A 381 16.30 4.26 -31.00
CA GLU A 381 16.24 4.01 -32.46
C GLU A 381 15.62 2.66 -32.82
N PHE A 382 15.80 1.68 -31.94
CA PHE A 382 15.25 0.33 -32.07
C PHE A 382 13.82 0.17 -31.52
N CYS A 383 13.14 1.28 -31.20
CA CYS A 383 11.78 1.22 -30.64
C CYS A 383 10.77 0.84 -31.73
N PHE A 384 10.13 -0.33 -31.59
CA PHE A 384 9.10 -0.78 -32.53
C PHE A 384 7.85 0.12 -32.54
N ASN A 385 7.67 1.00 -31.53
CA ASN A 385 6.59 1.97 -31.43
C ASN A 385 7.06 3.43 -31.66
N LEU A 386 8.22 3.61 -32.33
CA LEU A 386 8.89 4.90 -32.45
C LEU A 386 8.00 5.95 -33.15
N GLU A 387 7.29 5.57 -34.20
CA GLU A 387 6.40 6.47 -34.94
C GLU A 387 5.35 7.09 -34.04
N ASN A 388 4.66 6.28 -33.22
CA ASN A 388 3.68 6.78 -32.27
C ASN A 388 4.31 7.64 -31.16
N VAL A 389 5.50 7.26 -30.70
CA VAL A 389 6.26 7.99 -29.67
C VAL A 389 6.74 9.34 -30.18
N VAL A 390 7.16 9.46 -31.42
CA VAL A 390 7.57 10.74 -32.02
C VAL A 390 6.33 11.66 -32.18
N ASN A 391 5.23 11.08 -32.64
CA ASN A 391 3.98 11.79 -32.91
C ASN A 391 3.04 11.92 -31.69
N TRP A 392 3.52 11.65 -30.47
CA TRP A 392 2.69 11.56 -29.27
C TRP A 392 1.83 12.81 -29.01
N LYS A 393 2.32 14.01 -29.34
CA LYS A 393 1.55 15.27 -29.15
C LYS A 393 0.30 15.31 -30.02
N ALA A 394 0.38 14.82 -31.25
CA ALA A 394 -0.76 14.74 -32.15
C ALA A 394 -1.74 13.63 -31.72
N ARG A 395 -1.24 12.57 -31.13
CA ARG A 395 -2.05 11.44 -30.65
C ARG A 395 -2.72 11.70 -29.28
N GLN A 396 -2.12 12.52 -28.42
CA GLN A 396 -2.60 12.78 -27.07
C GLN A 396 -4.09 13.16 -26.95
N PRO A 397 -4.70 13.97 -27.85
CA PRO A 397 -6.12 14.25 -27.77
C PRO A 397 -7.03 13.03 -27.96
N ALA A 398 -6.55 12.02 -28.69
CA ALA A 398 -7.24 10.76 -28.92
C ALA A 398 -6.99 9.70 -27.83
N GLU A 399 -6.05 9.93 -26.91
CA GLU A 399 -5.75 8.99 -25.82
C GLU A 399 -7.01 8.69 -24.98
N LEU A 400 -7.24 7.40 -24.69
CA LEU A 400 -8.38 6.94 -23.87
C LEU A 400 -8.33 7.59 -22.49
N LYS A 401 -9.38 8.32 -22.13
CA LYS A 401 -9.53 8.92 -20.81
C LYS A 401 -9.88 7.87 -19.75
N LEU A 402 -9.65 8.19 -18.49
CA LEU A 402 -9.90 7.25 -17.38
C LEU A 402 -11.35 6.71 -17.37
N ASN A 403 -12.35 7.55 -17.62
CA ASN A 403 -13.74 7.13 -17.69
C ASN A 403 -14.01 6.14 -18.83
N GLU A 404 -13.37 6.30 -19.98
CA GLU A 404 -13.46 5.39 -21.13
C GLU A 404 -12.83 4.03 -20.80
N VAL A 405 -11.65 4.06 -20.14
CA VAL A 405 -10.99 2.84 -19.66
C VAL A 405 -11.84 2.11 -18.62
N GLN A 406 -12.53 2.85 -17.75
CA GLN A 406 -13.43 2.25 -16.75
C GLN A 406 -14.62 1.54 -17.43
N GLU A 407 -15.21 2.14 -18.45
CA GLU A 407 -16.30 1.52 -19.21
C GLU A 407 -15.83 0.28 -19.96
N LEU A 408 -14.68 0.36 -20.63
CA LEU A 408 -14.06 -0.80 -21.26
C LEU A 408 -13.83 -1.94 -20.27
N ALA A 409 -13.21 -1.65 -19.11
CA ALA A 409 -12.92 -2.65 -18.10
C ALA A 409 -14.20 -3.32 -17.53
N LYS A 410 -15.30 -2.55 -17.37
CA LYS A 410 -16.61 -3.08 -16.96
C LYS A 410 -17.20 -4.03 -17.99
N LYS A 411 -17.21 -3.63 -19.27
CA LYS A 411 -17.82 -4.40 -20.35
C LYS A 411 -16.96 -5.57 -20.82
N PHE A 412 -15.64 -5.51 -20.62
CA PHE A 412 -14.73 -6.59 -20.99
C PHE A 412 -14.98 -7.87 -20.18
N GLY A 413 -15.44 -7.72 -18.93
CA GLY A 413 -15.62 -8.82 -18.00
C GLY A 413 -14.28 -9.28 -17.42
N ARG A 414 -14.05 -10.62 -17.33
CA ARG A 414 -12.79 -11.14 -16.76
C ARG A 414 -11.65 -11.07 -17.77
N LEU A 415 -10.56 -10.40 -17.38
CA LEU A 415 -9.31 -10.31 -18.14
C LEU A 415 -8.12 -10.59 -17.19
N PRO A 416 -7.68 -11.84 -17.08
CA PRO A 416 -6.71 -12.24 -16.06
C PRO A 416 -5.38 -11.55 -16.13
N TYR A 417 -4.84 -11.30 -17.33
CA TYR A 417 -3.50 -10.78 -17.52
C TYR A 417 -3.48 -9.58 -18.45
N ILE A 418 -2.80 -8.52 -18.02
CA ILE A 418 -2.56 -7.34 -18.85
C ILE A 418 -1.06 -7.01 -18.83
N THR A 419 -0.53 -6.63 -19.99
CA THR A 419 0.76 -5.95 -20.11
C THR A 419 0.49 -4.50 -20.52
N PHE A 420 0.84 -3.55 -19.66
CA PHE A 420 0.81 -2.13 -20.02
C PHE A 420 2.11 -1.76 -20.71
N SER A 421 1.99 -1.19 -21.87
CA SER A 421 3.10 -0.77 -22.72
C SER A 421 2.81 0.61 -23.32
N GLY A 422 3.43 0.95 -24.43
CA GLY A 422 3.21 2.20 -25.18
C GLY A 422 4.51 2.96 -25.41
N GLY A 423 4.53 4.24 -25.02
CA GLY A 423 5.75 5.00 -24.79
C GLY A 423 6.36 4.62 -23.44
N GLU A 424 6.36 5.55 -22.49
CA GLU A 424 6.72 5.24 -21.10
C GLU A 424 5.43 5.22 -20.27
N PRO A 425 5.00 4.06 -19.74
CA PRO A 425 3.73 3.96 -19.02
C PRO A 425 3.64 4.92 -17.82
N PHE A 426 4.73 5.12 -17.09
CA PHE A 426 4.77 6.07 -15.97
C PHE A 426 4.81 7.55 -16.39
N ALA A 427 4.82 7.87 -17.70
CA ALA A 427 4.58 9.21 -18.17
C ALA A 427 3.07 9.58 -18.13
N ARG A 428 2.17 8.58 -18.06
CA ARG A 428 0.76 8.74 -17.82
C ARG A 428 0.49 8.99 -16.34
N THR A 429 -0.14 10.12 -16.00
CA THR A 429 -0.28 10.58 -14.60
C THR A 429 -1.33 9.82 -13.80
N ASP A 430 -2.39 9.33 -14.47
CA ASP A 430 -3.48 8.54 -13.89
C ASP A 430 -3.30 7.02 -14.03
N LEU A 431 -2.06 6.57 -14.33
CA LEU A 431 -1.74 5.14 -14.49
C LEU A 431 -2.23 4.25 -13.32
N PRO A 432 -2.06 4.62 -12.04
CA PRO A 432 -2.59 3.84 -10.93
C PRO A 432 -4.11 3.67 -10.97
N ASP A 433 -4.86 4.69 -11.40
CA ASP A 433 -6.32 4.62 -11.52
C ASP A 433 -6.76 3.76 -12.70
N VAL A 434 -6.01 3.79 -13.81
CA VAL A 434 -6.19 2.87 -14.95
C VAL A 434 -6.00 1.42 -14.51
N VAL A 435 -4.93 1.12 -13.74
CA VAL A 435 -4.71 -0.21 -13.16
C VAL A 435 -5.87 -0.62 -12.26
N LYS A 436 -6.32 0.28 -11.38
CA LYS A 436 -7.43 0.05 -10.46
C LYS A 436 -8.73 -0.29 -11.22
N ALA A 437 -9.00 0.39 -12.33
CA ALA A 437 -10.17 0.10 -13.16
C ALA A 437 -10.21 -1.36 -13.65
N PHE A 438 -9.10 -1.87 -14.19
CA PHE A 438 -9.02 -3.28 -14.61
C PHE A 438 -9.03 -4.26 -13.44
N TYR A 439 -8.36 -3.92 -12.33
CA TYR A 439 -8.38 -4.75 -11.12
C TYR A 439 -9.79 -4.91 -10.55
N GLU A 440 -10.56 -3.82 -10.45
CA GLU A 440 -11.89 -3.83 -9.84
C GLU A 440 -12.96 -4.39 -10.79
N HIS A 441 -12.94 -4.04 -12.05
CA HIS A 441 -14.00 -4.38 -13.00
C HIS A 441 -13.67 -5.64 -13.82
N ALA A 442 -12.47 -5.73 -14.38
CA ALA A 442 -12.06 -6.87 -15.19
C ALA A 442 -11.42 -8.00 -14.38
N LYS A 443 -11.31 -7.89 -13.04
CA LYS A 443 -10.74 -8.91 -12.15
C LYS A 443 -9.33 -9.34 -12.56
N THR A 444 -8.54 -8.41 -13.05
CA THR A 444 -7.14 -8.64 -13.44
C THR A 444 -6.31 -9.05 -12.24
N MET A 445 -5.58 -10.16 -12.39
CA MET A 445 -4.74 -10.75 -11.34
C MET A 445 -3.25 -10.56 -11.61
N TRP A 446 -2.84 -10.47 -12.86
CA TRP A 446 -1.45 -10.33 -13.29
C TRP A 446 -1.30 -9.11 -14.18
N LEU A 447 -0.40 -8.22 -13.79
CA LEU A 447 -0.06 -7.01 -14.54
C LEU A 447 1.44 -6.92 -14.70
N THR A 448 1.90 -6.69 -15.92
CA THR A 448 3.29 -6.39 -16.23
C THR A 448 3.39 -4.97 -16.78
N ILE A 449 4.34 -4.19 -16.29
CA ILE A 449 4.63 -2.83 -16.77
C ILE A 449 6.12 -2.74 -17.12
N PRO A 450 6.50 -2.81 -18.40
CA PRO A 450 7.83 -2.43 -18.83
C PRO A 450 8.04 -0.92 -18.66
N THR A 451 9.25 -0.54 -18.28
CA THR A 451 9.64 0.86 -18.06
C THR A 451 11.12 1.08 -18.36
N ASN A 452 11.45 2.26 -18.87
CA ASN A 452 12.85 2.70 -18.92
C ASN A 452 13.40 3.13 -17.57
N GLY A 453 12.52 3.28 -16.56
CA GLY A 453 12.88 3.60 -15.19
C GLY A 453 13.38 5.01 -14.90
N ALA A 454 13.57 5.85 -15.92
CA ALA A 454 14.18 7.18 -15.76
C ALA A 454 13.28 8.20 -15.05
N LEU A 455 11.98 7.94 -14.93
CA LEU A 455 11.03 8.78 -14.18
C LEU A 455 10.94 8.34 -12.70
N THR A 456 12.06 8.31 -11.99
CA THR A 456 12.23 7.66 -10.67
C THR A 456 11.08 7.93 -9.70
N LYS A 457 10.71 9.20 -9.48
CA LYS A 457 9.62 9.53 -8.57
C LYS A 457 8.29 8.93 -9.02
N ARG A 458 7.95 9.03 -10.31
CA ARG A 458 6.68 8.50 -10.84
C ARG A 458 6.63 6.98 -10.80
N VAL A 459 7.76 6.31 -11.07
CA VAL A 459 7.87 4.85 -11.01
C VAL A 459 7.64 4.37 -9.57
N VAL A 460 8.37 4.93 -8.61
CA VAL A 460 8.29 4.48 -7.21
C VAL A 460 6.94 4.81 -6.59
N ASP A 461 6.45 6.05 -6.76
CA ASP A 461 5.16 6.48 -6.23
C ASP A 461 4.00 5.73 -6.91
N GLY A 462 4.03 5.60 -8.25
CA GLY A 462 2.99 4.90 -9.01
C GLY A 462 2.89 3.41 -8.70
N VAL A 463 4.03 2.72 -8.58
CA VAL A 463 4.06 1.31 -8.15
C VAL A 463 3.53 1.17 -6.73
N PHE A 464 3.89 2.07 -5.84
CA PHE A 464 3.37 2.09 -4.49
C PHE A 464 1.85 2.28 -4.45
N ASP A 465 1.31 3.23 -5.21
CA ASP A 465 -0.13 3.49 -5.31
C ASP A 465 -0.88 2.27 -5.87
N ILE A 466 -0.33 1.60 -6.89
CA ILE A 466 -0.89 0.37 -7.45
C ILE A 466 -0.93 -0.74 -6.38
N LEU A 467 0.18 -1.00 -5.70
CA LEU A 467 0.26 -2.07 -4.71
C LEU A 467 -0.66 -1.86 -3.52
N THR A 468 -0.95 -0.62 -3.18
CA THR A 468 -1.84 -0.26 -2.07
C THR A 468 -3.32 -0.32 -2.45
N THR A 469 -3.66 0.13 -3.65
CA THR A 469 -5.05 0.13 -4.14
C THR A 469 -5.47 -1.23 -4.68
N CYS A 470 -4.53 -2.04 -5.18
CA CYS A 470 -4.75 -3.36 -5.78
C CYS A 470 -3.96 -4.46 -5.03
N PRO A 471 -4.26 -4.76 -3.76
CA PRO A 471 -3.41 -5.57 -2.88
C PRO A 471 -3.25 -7.04 -3.30
N ASP A 472 -4.19 -7.57 -4.09
CA ASP A 472 -4.16 -8.96 -4.58
C ASP A 472 -3.59 -9.08 -6.00
N LEU A 473 -3.19 -7.96 -6.62
CA LEU A 473 -2.61 -7.92 -7.96
C LEU A 473 -1.15 -8.39 -7.92
N PHE A 474 -0.79 -9.36 -8.73
CA PHE A 474 0.61 -9.69 -9.01
C PHE A 474 1.18 -8.66 -9.98
N LEU A 475 1.98 -7.75 -9.46
CA LEU A 475 2.58 -6.68 -10.23
C LEU A 475 4.03 -7.02 -10.60
N THR A 476 4.32 -7.00 -11.88
CA THR A 476 5.68 -7.14 -12.42
C THR A 476 6.13 -5.84 -13.05
N ILE A 477 7.23 -5.28 -12.58
CA ILE A 477 7.90 -4.14 -13.21
C ILE A 477 9.11 -4.68 -13.96
N GLN A 478 9.17 -4.39 -15.26
CA GLN A 478 10.27 -4.83 -16.14
C GLN A 478 11.14 -3.64 -16.52
N PHE A 479 12.33 -3.56 -15.94
CA PHE A 479 13.31 -2.55 -16.33
C PHE A 479 14.01 -2.95 -17.62
N SER A 480 14.10 -2.03 -18.55
CA SER A 480 14.85 -2.23 -19.78
C SER A 480 16.29 -1.74 -19.59
N ILE A 481 17.24 -2.65 -19.63
CA ILE A 481 18.67 -2.36 -19.49
C ILE A 481 19.39 -2.86 -20.75
N ASP A 482 19.78 -1.95 -21.63
CA ASP A 482 20.38 -2.29 -22.92
C ASP A 482 21.89 -2.38 -22.82
N SER A 483 22.50 -1.53 -21.99
CA SER A 483 23.93 -1.45 -21.74
C SER A 483 24.18 -0.85 -20.35
N LEU A 484 25.41 -0.48 -20.02
CA LEU A 484 25.78 0.15 -18.75
C LEU A 484 26.09 1.64 -18.95
N HIS A 485 25.78 2.43 -17.92
CA HIS A 485 26.12 3.85 -17.81
C HIS A 485 25.85 4.67 -19.09
N GLU A 486 26.83 5.38 -19.60
CA GLU A 486 26.70 6.29 -20.75
C GLU A 486 26.21 5.57 -22.02
N ALA A 487 26.67 4.32 -22.28
CA ALA A 487 26.20 3.55 -23.42
C ALA A 487 24.69 3.24 -23.35
N HIS A 488 24.14 3.06 -22.16
CA HIS A 488 22.69 2.95 -21.98
C HIS A 488 21.97 4.27 -22.23
N ASP A 489 22.53 5.37 -21.76
CA ASP A 489 21.98 6.72 -21.97
C ASP A 489 21.96 7.07 -23.46
N GLU A 490 23.00 6.73 -24.20
CA GLU A 490 23.10 6.93 -25.64
C GLU A 490 22.08 6.09 -26.40
N SER A 491 21.93 4.78 -26.06
CA SER A 491 20.97 3.88 -26.73
C SER A 491 19.53 4.36 -26.58
N ARG A 492 19.21 5.00 -25.42
CA ARG A 492 17.87 5.49 -25.11
C ARG A 492 17.69 6.99 -25.32
N LYS A 493 18.77 7.71 -25.62
CA LYS A 493 18.80 9.17 -25.76
C LYS A 493 18.23 9.89 -24.52
N ILE A 494 18.63 9.41 -23.32
CA ILE A 494 18.25 9.98 -22.01
C ILE A 494 19.51 10.20 -21.19
N LYS A 495 19.97 11.44 -21.08
CA LYS A 495 21.12 11.80 -20.24
C LYS A 495 20.82 11.54 -18.77
N GLY A 496 21.67 10.75 -18.08
CA GLY A 496 21.48 10.32 -16.69
C GLY A 496 20.35 9.31 -16.51
N GLY A 497 19.88 8.70 -17.59
CA GLY A 497 18.78 7.73 -17.59
C GLY A 497 19.15 6.45 -16.84
N PHE A 498 20.37 5.95 -16.99
CA PHE A 498 20.85 4.77 -16.30
C PHE A 498 20.84 4.93 -14.76
N ASP A 499 21.38 6.03 -14.26
CA ASP A 499 21.41 6.31 -12.81
C ASP A 499 19.99 6.50 -12.25
N ALA A 500 19.12 7.16 -12.99
CA ALA A 500 17.73 7.35 -12.60
C ALA A 500 16.97 6.00 -12.57
N MET A 501 17.19 5.13 -13.55
CA MET A 501 16.65 3.77 -13.59
C MET A 501 17.15 2.94 -12.41
N LEU A 502 18.46 2.99 -12.11
CA LEU A 502 19.05 2.27 -10.97
C LEU A 502 18.42 2.73 -9.63
N LYS A 503 18.25 4.05 -9.44
CA LYS A 503 17.53 4.60 -8.29
C LYS A 503 16.08 4.11 -8.22
N SER A 504 15.40 3.99 -9.35
CA SER A 504 14.04 3.44 -9.41
C SER A 504 14.03 1.97 -8.97
N ALA A 505 14.93 1.14 -9.51
CA ALA A 505 15.05 -0.27 -9.15
C ALA A 505 15.36 -0.46 -7.65
N GLN A 506 16.27 0.33 -7.09
CA GLN A 506 16.60 0.34 -5.66
C GLN A 506 15.41 0.79 -4.80
N GLY A 507 14.63 1.78 -5.26
CA GLY A 507 13.38 2.20 -4.63
C GLY A 507 12.37 1.07 -4.56
N LEU A 508 12.16 0.35 -5.66
CA LEU A 508 11.26 -0.81 -5.71
C LEU A 508 11.78 -2.00 -4.90
N SER A 509 13.08 -2.23 -4.82
CA SER A 509 13.68 -3.26 -3.96
C SER A 509 13.33 -3.05 -2.48
N LYS A 510 13.23 -1.78 -2.04
CA LYS A 510 12.75 -1.46 -0.69
C LYS A 510 11.27 -1.83 -0.52
N LEU A 511 10.42 -1.61 -1.54
CA LEU A 511 9.01 -1.99 -1.52
C LEU A 511 8.81 -3.51 -1.48
N ARG A 512 9.61 -4.31 -2.16
CA ARG A 512 9.54 -5.79 -2.16
C ARG A 512 9.64 -6.41 -0.75
N LYS A 513 10.31 -5.76 0.18
CA LYS A 513 10.39 -6.23 1.57
C LYS A 513 8.99 -6.32 2.20
N TYR A 514 8.07 -5.45 1.79
CA TYR A 514 6.71 -5.33 2.32
C TYR A 514 5.65 -5.92 1.40
N TYR A 515 5.86 -5.88 0.07
CA TYR A 515 4.91 -6.33 -0.95
C TYR A 515 5.43 -7.57 -1.68
N LYS A 516 5.04 -8.75 -1.20
CA LYS A 516 5.49 -10.03 -1.79
C LYS A 516 4.86 -10.34 -3.15
N ASN A 517 3.87 -9.56 -3.56
CA ASN A 517 3.24 -9.60 -4.88
C ASN A 517 3.89 -8.64 -5.90
N LEU A 518 4.95 -7.91 -5.52
CA LEU A 518 5.79 -7.15 -6.44
C LEU A 518 6.93 -8.02 -6.95
N ARG A 519 7.06 -8.09 -8.27
CA ARG A 519 8.16 -8.70 -9.00
C ARG A 519 8.95 -7.63 -9.74
N ILE A 520 10.26 -7.77 -9.75
CA ILE A 520 11.17 -6.92 -10.53
C ILE A 520 11.86 -7.83 -11.53
N GLN A 521 11.74 -7.49 -12.80
CA GLN A 521 12.39 -8.19 -13.90
C GLN A 521 13.27 -7.22 -14.68
N ILE A 522 14.27 -7.74 -15.34
CA ILE A 522 15.16 -6.99 -16.22
C ILE A 522 15.03 -7.57 -17.62
N ASN A 523 14.83 -6.70 -18.60
CA ASN A 523 14.83 -7.05 -20.01
C ASN A 523 16.09 -6.45 -20.65
N THR A 524 16.94 -7.31 -21.19
CA THR A 524 18.17 -6.92 -21.88
C THR A 524 18.12 -7.44 -23.32
N PRO A 525 18.22 -6.57 -24.34
CA PRO A 525 18.35 -7.04 -25.70
C PRO A 525 19.69 -7.77 -25.86
N TYR A 526 19.71 -8.77 -26.71
CA TYR A 526 20.92 -9.44 -27.18
C TYR A 526 21.15 -9.00 -28.61
N ASP A 527 22.09 -8.07 -28.81
CA ASP A 527 22.25 -7.36 -30.05
C ASP A 527 23.74 -7.08 -30.34
N THR A 528 24.09 -6.74 -31.58
CA THR A 528 25.44 -6.41 -32.00
C THR A 528 26.09 -5.31 -31.19
N PHE A 529 25.30 -4.33 -30.69
CA PHE A 529 25.85 -3.20 -29.93
C PHE A 529 26.22 -3.55 -28.48
N ASN A 530 25.72 -4.68 -27.92
CA ASN A 530 25.96 -5.02 -26.51
C ASN A 530 26.43 -6.47 -26.28
N VAL A 531 26.47 -7.32 -27.29
CA VAL A 531 26.80 -8.74 -27.12
C VAL A 531 28.17 -8.98 -26.45
N GLN A 532 29.14 -8.12 -26.68
CA GLN A 532 30.47 -8.21 -26.06
C GLN A 532 30.47 -7.90 -24.57
N ASP A 533 29.48 -7.11 -24.10
CA ASP A 533 29.36 -6.68 -22.71
C ASP A 533 28.21 -7.38 -21.96
N ILE A 534 27.55 -8.36 -22.59
CA ILE A 534 26.34 -9.00 -22.04
C ILE A 534 26.59 -9.65 -20.67
N ASP A 535 27.76 -10.27 -20.46
CA ASP A 535 28.13 -10.84 -19.18
C ASP A 535 28.41 -9.78 -18.12
N LYS A 536 29.03 -8.65 -18.49
CA LYS A 536 29.24 -7.51 -17.58
C LYS A 536 27.92 -6.89 -17.16
N ILE A 537 26.97 -6.73 -18.10
CA ILE A 537 25.62 -6.23 -17.81
C ILE A 537 24.93 -7.16 -16.82
N ARG A 538 25.04 -8.47 -17.01
CA ARG A 538 24.45 -9.47 -16.13
C ARG A 538 25.01 -9.41 -14.72
N GLU A 539 26.33 -9.37 -14.57
CA GLU A 539 27.01 -9.32 -13.28
C GLU A 539 26.67 -8.02 -12.56
N PHE A 540 26.72 -6.88 -13.24
CA PHE A 540 26.33 -5.60 -12.69
C PHE A 540 24.90 -5.62 -12.14
N CYS A 541 23.94 -6.17 -12.90
CA CYS A 541 22.56 -6.29 -12.46
C CYS A 541 22.43 -7.14 -11.18
N LYS A 542 23.14 -8.27 -11.11
CA LYS A 542 23.14 -9.16 -9.93
C LYS A 542 23.70 -8.49 -8.69
N GLU A 543 24.70 -7.67 -8.82
CA GLU A 543 25.34 -6.97 -7.69
C GLU A 543 24.54 -5.76 -7.20
N ASN A 544 23.88 -5.04 -8.11
CA ASN A 544 23.32 -3.72 -7.82
C ASN A 544 21.80 -3.66 -7.75
N ILE A 545 21.07 -4.68 -8.23
CA ILE A 545 19.61 -4.70 -8.30
C ILE A 545 19.06 -5.99 -7.68
N ASP A 546 18.13 -5.86 -6.73
CA ASP A 546 17.35 -7.00 -6.22
C ASP A 546 16.19 -7.32 -7.17
N PHE A 547 16.39 -8.26 -8.10
CA PHE A 547 15.41 -8.66 -9.11
C PHE A 547 15.08 -10.15 -9.05
N ASP A 548 13.95 -10.55 -9.66
CA ASP A 548 13.49 -11.94 -9.71
C ASP A 548 14.08 -12.70 -10.90
N GLN A 549 14.17 -12.05 -12.06
CA GLN A 549 14.64 -12.66 -13.30
C GLN A 549 15.14 -11.60 -14.28
N GLN A 550 16.19 -11.94 -15.03
CA GLN A 550 16.66 -11.18 -16.18
C GLN A 550 16.37 -11.97 -17.44
N PHE A 551 15.71 -11.34 -18.39
CA PHE A 551 15.42 -11.89 -19.70
C PHE A 551 16.35 -11.26 -20.73
N PHE A 552 16.86 -12.11 -21.60
CA PHE A 552 17.60 -11.70 -22.78
C PHE A 552 16.75 -12.02 -24.01
N TYR A 553 16.64 -11.07 -24.94
CA TYR A 553 15.82 -11.24 -26.14
C TYR A 553 16.50 -10.57 -27.35
N MET A 554 16.30 -11.12 -28.54
CA MET A 554 16.73 -10.48 -29.78
C MET A 554 15.63 -9.57 -30.31
N PHE A 555 16.00 -8.42 -30.85
CA PHE A 555 15.06 -7.51 -31.50
C PHE A 555 14.35 -8.17 -32.67
N ARG A 556 13.12 -7.76 -32.92
CA ARG A 556 12.30 -8.17 -34.06
C ARG A 556 12.13 -6.95 -34.96
N GLU A 557 12.42 -7.11 -36.24
CA GLU A 557 12.08 -6.10 -37.25
C GLU A 557 10.86 -6.56 -38.05
N ASP A 558 9.94 -5.63 -38.30
CA ASP A 558 8.78 -5.72 -39.22
C ASP A 558 8.05 -7.08 -39.30
N GLY A 559 7.81 -7.70 -38.14
CA GLY A 559 7.10 -8.98 -38.08
C GLY A 559 7.97 -10.21 -38.37
N THR A 560 9.24 -10.03 -38.66
CA THR A 560 10.20 -11.14 -38.75
C THR A 560 10.73 -11.52 -37.38
N LEU A 561 11.15 -12.79 -37.20
CA LEU A 561 11.60 -13.31 -35.90
C LEU A 561 12.98 -12.79 -35.46
N ILE A 562 13.78 -12.28 -36.41
CA ILE A 562 15.13 -11.74 -36.19
C ILE A 562 15.37 -10.66 -37.24
N SER A 563 15.99 -9.53 -36.85
CA SER A 563 16.51 -8.60 -37.85
C SER A 563 17.62 -9.27 -38.69
N ASP A 564 17.69 -8.97 -39.97
CA ASP A 564 18.78 -9.48 -40.82
C ASP A 564 20.16 -9.08 -40.29
N ALA A 565 20.26 -7.92 -39.64
CA ALA A 565 21.45 -7.44 -38.97
C ALA A 565 21.93 -8.37 -37.83
N ASN A 566 21.03 -9.06 -37.15
CA ASN A 566 21.29 -9.93 -36.00
C ASN A 566 21.20 -11.43 -36.32
N ALA A 567 20.95 -11.80 -37.58
CA ALA A 567 20.82 -13.21 -38.00
C ALA A 567 22.05 -14.06 -37.67
N HIS A 568 23.25 -13.48 -37.79
CA HIS A 568 24.51 -14.11 -37.46
C HIS A 568 24.72 -14.40 -35.97
N LEU A 569 24.01 -13.69 -35.09
CA LEU A 569 24.06 -13.88 -33.63
C LEU A 569 23.09 -14.96 -33.13
N ALA A 570 22.26 -15.52 -34.00
CA ALA A 570 21.17 -16.41 -33.57
C ALA A 570 21.67 -17.68 -32.85
N ASP A 571 22.74 -18.31 -33.35
CA ASP A 571 23.34 -19.51 -32.74
C ASP A 571 24.01 -19.16 -31.40
N ASP A 572 24.75 -18.06 -31.34
CA ASP A 572 25.38 -17.57 -30.10
C ASP A 572 24.34 -17.21 -29.02
N TYR A 573 23.25 -16.55 -29.41
CA TYR A 573 22.13 -16.26 -28.54
C TYR A 573 21.46 -17.53 -27.98
N ILE A 574 21.24 -18.54 -28.82
CA ILE A 574 20.65 -19.82 -28.38
C ILE A 574 21.56 -20.52 -27.38
N ASN A 575 22.87 -20.57 -27.66
CA ASN A 575 23.88 -21.18 -26.78
C ASN A 575 23.95 -20.40 -25.45
N PHE A 576 23.99 -19.06 -25.49
CA PHE A 576 24.00 -18.20 -24.32
C PHE A 576 22.78 -18.44 -23.44
N ILE A 577 21.57 -18.48 -24.00
CA ILE A 577 20.34 -18.73 -23.23
C ILE A 577 20.35 -20.13 -22.63
N GLN A 578 20.78 -21.17 -23.37
CA GLN A 578 20.82 -22.54 -22.85
C GLN A 578 21.77 -22.66 -21.66
N ASP A 579 22.96 -22.06 -21.75
CA ASP A 579 23.93 -22.11 -20.67
C ASP A 579 23.52 -21.28 -19.46
N HIS A 580 22.84 -20.16 -19.71
CA HIS A 580 22.50 -19.19 -18.69
C HIS A 580 21.19 -19.53 -17.96
N ASP A 581 20.08 -19.60 -18.67
CA ASP A 581 18.76 -19.78 -18.06
C ASP A 581 18.57 -21.18 -17.50
N LEU A 582 19.15 -22.20 -18.10
CA LEU A 582 19.10 -23.55 -17.55
C LEU A 582 19.91 -23.66 -16.24
N LYS A 583 21.03 -22.94 -16.13
CA LYS A 583 21.83 -22.89 -14.91
C LYS A 583 21.11 -22.15 -13.78
N GLU A 584 20.59 -20.97 -14.05
CA GLU A 584 19.77 -20.21 -13.07
C GLU A 584 18.49 -20.95 -12.67
N CYS A 585 17.82 -21.59 -13.60
CA CYS A 585 16.63 -22.39 -13.31
C CYS A 585 16.96 -23.61 -12.42
N ARG A 586 18.12 -24.20 -12.49
CA ARG A 586 18.56 -25.29 -11.59
C ARG A 586 18.76 -24.81 -10.17
N GLU A 587 19.18 -23.57 -9.98
CA GLU A 587 19.46 -22.99 -8.66
C GLU A 587 18.20 -22.48 -7.93
N ARG A 588 17.20 -21.95 -8.65
CA ARG A 588 16.04 -21.21 -8.07
C ARG A 588 14.85 -22.04 -7.60
N GLY A 589 14.73 -23.32 -7.82
CA GLY A 589 13.48 -23.97 -7.47
C GLY A 589 13.49 -25.47 -7.26
N ARG A 590 13.60 -25.90 -6.01
CA ARG A 590 13.43 -27.31 -5.63
C ARG A 590 11.97 -27.75 -5.47
N ASN A 591 11.00 -26.81 -5.45
CA ASN A 591 9.57 -27.09 -5.26
C ASN A 591 8.86 -27.46 -6.59
N LEU A 592 7.65 -28.01 -6.49
CA LEU A 592 6.86 -28.50 -7.62
C LEU A 592 6.60 -27.40 -8.66
N TRP A 593 6.32 -26.17 -8.21
CA TRP A 593 6.07 -25.00 -9.05
C TRP A 593 7.34 -24.57 -9.84
N GLY A 594 8.49 -24.52 -9.17
CA GLY A 594 9.75 -24.22 -9.84
C GLY A 594 10.10 -25.28 -10.89
N ARG A 595 9.73 -26.57 -10.68
CA ARG A 595 9.89 -27.63 -11.70
C ARG A 595 8.98 -27.38 -12.89
N ALA A 596 7.73 -26.99 -12.70
CA ALA A 596 6.78 -26.70 -13.76
C ALA A 596 7.24 -25.48 -14.61
N VAL A 597 7.69 -24.41 -13.96
CA VAL A 597 8.22 -23.22 -14.65
C VAL A 597 9.45 -23.58 -15.49
N ARG A 598 10.39 -24.38 -14.95
CA ARG A 598 11.57 -24.87 -15.71
C ARG A 598 11.18 -25.70 -16.93
N ALA A 599 10.22 -26.63 -16.76
CA ALA A 599 9.77 -27.45 -17.88
C ALA A 599 9.18 -26.57 -18.99
N LEU A 600 8.40 -25.56 -18.63
CA LEU A 600 7.81 -24.61 -19.59
C LEU A 600 8.91 -23.79 -20.30
N GLN A 601 9.91 -23.29 -19.56
CA GLN A 601 11.03 -22.55 -20.13
C GLN A 601 11.87 -23.44 -21.08
N SER A 602 12.18 -24.68 -20.68
CA SER A 602 12.90 -25.61 -21.54
C SER A 602 12.17 -25.87 -22.87
N VAL A 603 10.84 -26.02 -22.84
CA VAL A 603 10.02 -26.14 -24.06
C VAL A 603 10.11 -24.87 -24.91
N THR A 604 10.04 -23.69 -24.27
CA THR A 604 10.15 -22.40 -24.97
C THR A 604 11.49 -22.26 -25.69
N TYR A 605 12.59 -22.69 -25.07
CA TYR A 605 13.94 -22.65 -25.71
C TYR A 605 14.06 -23.62 -26.88
N VAL A 606 13.58 -24.85 -26.74
CA VAL A 606 13.54 -25.80 -27.85
C VAL A 606 12.74 -25.23 -29.02
N ASP A 607 11.57 -24.68 -28.74
CA ASP A 607 10.74 -24.04 -29.77
C ASP A 607 11.45 -22.83 -30.40
N THR A 608 12.12 -22.00 -29.61
CA THR A 608 12.90 -20.84 -30.12
C THR A 608 13.98 -21.28 -31.06
N LYS A 609 14.73 -22.36 -30.73
CA LYS A 609 15.77 -22.93 -31.61
C LYS A 609 15.16 -23.39 -32.92
N ARG A 610 14.09 -24.18 -32.89
CA ARG A 610 13.42 -24.71 -34.09
C ARG A 610 12.88 -23.59 -34.99
N ILE A 611 12.20 -22.58 -34.37
CA ILE A 611 11.66 -21.43 -35.10
C ILE A 611 12.78 -20.60 -35.75
N LYS A 612 13.86 -20.33 -35.01
CA LYS A 612 14.91 -19.42 -35.47
C LYS A 612 15.91 -20.09 -36.44
N LYS A 613 16.29 -21.34 -36.17
CA LYS A 613 17.26 -22.07 -36.98
C LYS A 613 16.62 -22.81 -38.14
N ASP A 614 15.52 -23.50 -37.84
CA ASP A 614 14.91 -24.43 -38.81
C ASP A 614 13.75 -23.76 -39.57
N LYS A 615 13.37 -22.51 -39.21
CA LYS A 615 12.21 -21.74 -39.74
C LYS A 615 10.92 -22.53 -39.70
N GLU A 616 10.77 -23.42 -38.70
CA GLU A 616 9.57 -24.24 -38.54
C GLU A 616 8.45 -23.47 -37.88
N PHE A 617 7.24 -23.57 -38.41
CA PHE A 617 6.01 -23.11 -37.74
C PHE A 617 5.55 -24.18 -36.75
N ILE A 618 5.88 -24.01 -35.46
CA ILE A 618 5.70 -25.08 -34.46
C ILE A 618 4.33 -25.03 -33.81
N ARG A 619 3.76 -23.85 -33.65
CA ARG A 619 2.51 -23.66 -32.91
C ARG A 619 1.60 -22.65 -33.59
N PRO A 620 0.25 -22.91 -33.56
CA PRO A 620 -0.70 -21.92 -34.07
C PRO A 620 -0.62 -20.64 -33.29
N CYS A 621 -0.78 -19.51 -33.97
CA CYS A 621 -0.90 -18.21 -33.34
C CYS A 621 -2.25 -18.09 -32.63
N TYR A 622 -2.24 -17.68 -31.36
CA TYR A 622 -3.46 -17.46 -30.58
C TYR A 622 -3.86 -15.97 -30.50
N ALA A 623 -3.27 -15.12 -31.35
CA ALA A 623 -3.75 -13.75 -31.51
C ALA A 623 -5.24 -13.73 -31.81
N THR A 624 -5.97 -12.74 -31.32
CA THR A 624 -7.43 -12.64 -31.44
C THR A 624 -8.25 -13.74 -30.73
N GLN A 625 -7.66 -14.91 -30.48
CA GLN A 625 -8.32 -15.99 -29.74
C GLN A 625 -8.10 -15.89 -28.22
N LYS A 626 -6.85 -15.66 -27.79
CA LYS A 626 -6.43 -15.61 -26.39
C LYS A 626 -5.81 -14.28 -25.96
N PHE A 627 -5.27 -13.53 -26.89
CA PHE A 627 -4.73 -12.21 -26.62
C PHE A 627 -5.07 -11.19 -27.71
N VAL A 628 -4.98 -9.93 -27.36
CA VAL A 628 -5.32 -8.79 -28.21
C VAL A 628 -4.47 -7.58 -27.79
N THR A 629 -4.26 -6.67 -28.72
CA THR A 629 -3.59 -5.38 -28.44
C THR A 629 -4.59 -4.24 -28.52
N LEU A 630 -4.56 -3.35 -27.54
CA LEU A 630 -5.28 -2.10 -27.45
C LEU A 630 -4.29 -0.94 -27.49
N TYR A 631 -4.47 -0.01 -28.42
CA TYR A 631 -3.67 1.21 -28.50
C TYR A 631 -4.28 2.35 -27.68
N ASP A 632 -3.47 3.37 -27.41
CA ASP A 632 -3.85 4.54 -26.62
C ASP A 632 -5.05 5.30 -27.17
N ASP A 633 -5.27 5.30 -28.48
CA ASP A 633 -6.40 5.91 -29.16
C ASP A 633 -7.67 5.05 -29.24
N GLY A 634 -7.65 3.87 -28.61
CA GLY A 634 -8.78 2.93 -28.61
C GLY A 634 -8.80 1.96 -29.79
N THR A 635 -7.80 1.99 -30.68
CA THR A 635 -7.65 1.04 -31.78
C THR A 635 -7.31 -0.38 -31.23
N ILE A 636 -7.99 -1.37 -31.74
CA ILE A 636 -7.73 -2.80 -31.44
C ILE A 636 -6.97 -3.43 -32.61
N ALA A 637 -5.89 -4.16 -32.29
CA ALA A 637 -5.12 -4.94 -33.23
C ALA A 637 -4.98 -6.41 -32.78
N PRO A 638 -4.71 -7.35 -33.72
CA PRO A 638 -4.51 -8.76 -33.38
C PRO A 638 -3.37 -8.99 -32.39
N CYS A 639 -2.24 -8.33 -32.61
CA CYS A 639 -1.07 -8.37 -31.73
C CYS A 639 -0.22 -7.09 -31.87
N GLU A 640 0.78 -6.95 -31.02
CA GLU A 640 1.69 -5.79 -31.02
C GLU A 640 2.58 -5.68 -32.26
N VAL A 641 2.84 -6.79 -32.94
CA VAL A 641 3.70 -6.85 -34.14
C VAL A 641 2.88 -6.50 -35.41
N LEU A 642 1.58 -6.79 -35.42
CA LEU A 642 0.67 -6.46 -36.52
C LEU A 642 -0.06 -5.13 -36.27
N ALA A 643 0.69 -4.10 -35.90
CA ALA A 643 0.15 -2.79 -35.56
C ALA A 643 -0.59 -2.09 -36.72
N THR A 644 -0.21 -2.40 -37.96
CA THR A 644 -0.85 -1.88 -39.19
C THR A 644 -2.19 -2.51 -39.48
N THR A 645 -2.54 -3.63 -38.81
CA THR A 645 -3.79 -4.34 -38.99
C THR A 645 -4.77 -3.92 -37.89
N SER A 646 -5.66 -2.99 -38.19
CA SER A 646 -6.73 -2.58 -37.28
C SER A 646 -7.93 -3.52 -37.37
N LEU A 647 -8.45 -3.97 -36.23
CA LEU A 647 -9.72 -4.71 -36.12
C LEU A 647 -10.91 -3.76 -35.85
N GLY A 648 -10.66 -2.48 -35.66
CA GLY A 648 -11.63 -1.45 -35.33
C GLY A 648 -11.24 -0.63 -34.11
N ASN A 649 -12.03 0.42 -33.83
CA ASN A 649 -11.82 1.24 -32.62
C ASN A 649 -12.89 0.90 -31.57
N ILE A 650 -12.46 0.74 -30.32
CA ILE A 650 -13.36 0.35 -29.22
C ILE A 650 -14.49 1.35 -28.95
N ARG A 651 -14.29 2.63 -29.29
CA ARG A 651 -15.29 3.70 -29.16
C ARG A 651 -16.50 3.45 -30.06
N ASP A 652 -16.29 2.93 -31.29
CA ASP A 652 -17.34 2.65 -32.25
C ASP A 652 -18.27 1.53 -31.78
N TYR A 653 -17.81 0.73 -30.80
CA TYR A 653 -18.54 -0.37 -30.16
C TYR A 653 -18.94 -0.07 -28.71
N GLU A 654 -19.02 1.22 -28.35
CA GLU A 654 -19.41 1.64 -26.99
C GLU A 654 -18.56 0.97 -25.89
N TYR A 655 -17.27 0.75 -26.14
CA TYR A 655 -16.32 0.07 -25.24
C TYR A 655 -16.61 -1.41 -24.98
N ASP A 656 -17.41 -2.07 -25.82
CA ASP A 656 -17.69 -3.50 -25.74
C ASP A 656 -16.81 -4.29 -26.72
N PHE A 657 -15.73 -4.86 -26.21
CA PHE A 657 -14.78 -5.65 -27.00
C PHE A 657 -15.46 -6.86 -27.68
N TYR A 658 -16.42 -7.49 -27.04
CA TYR A 658 -17.05 -8.70 -27.62
C TYR A 658 -18.08 -8.38 -28.71
N LYS A 659 -18.63 -7.16 -28.75
CA LYS A 659 -19.36 -6.65 -29.92
C LYS A 659 -18.39 -6.48 -31.09
N LEU A 660 -17.27 -5.76 -30.90
CA LEU A 660 -16.23 -5.59 -31.91
C LEU A 660 -15.74 -6.96 -32.42
N LYS A 661 -15.45 -7.88 -31.51
CA LYS A 661 -14.98 -9.24 -31.87
C LYS A 661 -15.98 -10.01 -32.74
N LYS A 662 -17.27 -9.79 -32.56
CA LYS A 662 -18.32 -10.46 -33.34
C LYS A 662 -18.42 -9.91 -34.77
N ASP A 663 -18.17 -8.63 -34.94
CA ASP A 663 -18.30 -7.95 -36.22
C ASP A 663 -17.02 -7.99 -37.06
N ALA A 664 -15.87 -8.01 -36.41
CA ALA A 664 -14.56 -8.15 -37.08
C ALA A 664 -14.32 -9.61 -37.47
N ASP A 665 -13.75 -9.82 -38.66
CA ASP A 665 -13.35 -11.16 -39.11
C ASP A 665 -12.07 -11.64 -38.40
N PHE A 666 -12.27 -12.14 -37.17
CA PHE A 666 -11.18 -12.71 -36.35
C PHE A 666 -10.69 -14.07 -36.86
N GLY A 667 -11.35 -14.65 -37.89
CA GLY A 667 -10.96 -15.91 -38.50
C GLY A 667 -9.91 -15.78 -39.62
N ALA A 668 -9.71 -14.56 -40.13
CA ALA A 668 -8.78 -14.28 -41.22
C ALA A 668 -7.31 -14.17 -40.75
N TYR A 669 -7.04 -14.25 -39.45
CA TYR A 669 -5.70 -14.09 -38.82
C TYR A 669 -5.34 -15.37 -37.99
#